data_cf2d99bf14221c325dfad58817686a32
#
_entry.id   cf2d99bf14221c325dfad58817686a32
#
_cell.length_a   1.000
_cell.length_b   1.000
_cell.length_c   1.000
_cell.angle_alpha   90.00
_cell.angle_beta   90.00
_cell.angle_gamma   90.00
#
_symmetry.space_group_name_H-M   'P 1'
#
loop_
_entity.id
_entity.type
_entity.pdbx_description
1 polymer ?
#
loop_
_entity_poly.entity_id
_entity_poly.type
_entity_poly.pdbx_seq_one_letter_code
_entity_poly.pdbx_strand_id
1 'polypeptide(L)'
;MVQVENEYDFSPPMPDADKREYVRALARMAWNAGINVPIITCWTKQARENSDPEMALIMDTCNFYPRWNILKQVLPALAKLRAEESNTPLGVTELQGGWFSEFGGKLSIDQDGMTGAQLNQLTKTVIEQGVTYLSYYMGFGGTNFDWAAKNMTTTYDYAAPLREPGGLWEKYYAARGLGCFLSLFGTVLARAQALEGGATCANPNVSVSERVSTQSAVVFVRENANAEQRFKLTFVDQASPTKRRISAPREGELVIGPREMKMLPVGVPIPGGMLRYSTAEVLAHGLIIDRQHLVLYDVPGRVAEIALATGGEPQVQGDTLYQYWDEEFECVVIGVQVEKTEKILVLNNHLLIVVVPRERALQTWTAEFPAKVIPDAEEPKPMVVPFITDAYLLADSGSQSKRLWVDLDFLPGLHDLTVLLPPQSQKCFVNGVPADFQYERPVRATRLQVTTPDLPVQTFDLREVRTWVEKFDASSGEWLTSPLRALEDLGPIPYGYVKYRAQFAYHGEPTMFISTRAEDGKKVFLNGKFLPEASNTKPQVEFSVANYARIGTNTLEIAYELFGSPNFGEKLGELKGLESVRYGADAKSGAAIESWQIQRFPAAMRGRGIDPDFSVGRWQPGSIGGVALSADTELLPAFTWSRAEFAPPKAPAGWTIPLKLTFEADRDALLYLNGKFLGRYVTVGPQKDFFLPEPYLVTTGKKDVLTIVLAYTDQPGHIRTLRISPYEEYATHRTRVEFAW
;
A
#
# COMPACT_ATOMS: atom_id res chain seq x y z
N MET A 1 -16.89 8.79 11.47
CA MET A 1 -17.37 7.45 11.84
C MET A 1 -16.34 6.76 12.71
N VAL A 2 -16.75 5.84 13.57
CA VAL A 2 -15.86 5.00 14.40
C VAL A 2 -16.22 3.55 14.18
N GLN A 3 -15.25 2.73 13.77
CA GLN A 3 -15.42 1.29 13.62
C GLN A 3 -15.09 0.60 14.95
N VAL A 4 -16.01 -0.20 15.46
CA VAL A 4 -15.89 -0.87 16.77
C VAL A 4 -15.58 -2.34 16.65
N GLU A 5 -15.77 -2.95 15.48
CA GLU A 5 -15.44 -4.36 15.21
C GLU A 5 -15.09 -4.54 13.73
N ASN A 6 -14.20 -5.50 13.44
CA ASN A 6 -13.72 -5.80 12.10
C ASN A 6 -13.81 -7.29 11.77
N GLU A 7 -14.47 -7.61 10.65
CA GLU A 7 -14.53 -8.96 10.07
C GLU A 7 -15.03 -10.05 11.04
N TYR A 8 -15.97 -9.69 11.90
CA TYR A 8 -16.44 -10.57 12.98
C TYR A 8 -17.11 -11.85 12.48
N ASP A 9 -17.68 -11.85 11.28
CA ASP A 9 -18.26 -13.07 10.66
C ASP A 9 -17.20 -14.17 10.43
N PHE A 10 -15.90 -13.80 10.33
CA PHE A 10 -14.77 -14.73 10.19
C PHE A 10 -14.18 -15.17 11.53
N SER A 11 -14.71 -14.70 12.65
CA SER A 11 -14.28 -15.12 13.99
C SER A 11 -14.69 -16.56 14.28
N PRO A 12 -14.08 -17.23 15.27
CA PRO A 12 -14.47 -18.59 15.68
C PRO A 12 -15.97 -18.73 15.92
N PRO A 13 -16.56 -19.91 15.70
CA PRO A 13 -17.97 -20.16 15.92
C PRO A 13 -18.43 -19.77 17.33
N MET A 14 -19.43 -18.91 17.40
CA MET A 14 -20.07 -18.43 18.62
C MET A 14 -21.57 -18.30 18.34
N PRO A 15 -22.47 -18.52 19.32
CA PRO A 15 -23.90 -18.29 19.12
C PRO A 15 -24.22 -16.86 18.65
N ASP A 16 -25.13 -16.71 17.71
CA ASP A 16 -25.51 -15.40 17.18
C ASP A 16 -25.98 -14.41 18.26
N ALA A 17 -26.61 -14.91 19.32
CA ALA A 17 -27.02 -14.09 20.47
C ALA A 17 -25.83 -13.46 21.20
N ASP A 18 -24.79 -14.26 21.43
CA ASP A 18 -23.57 -13.80 22.12
C ASP A 18 -22.79 -12.81 21.24
N LYS A 19 -22.70 -13.09 19.93
CA LYS A 19 -22.13 -12.14 18.96
C LYS A 19 -22.87 -10.80 18.96
N ARG A 20 -24.19 -10.83 19.00
CA ARG A 20 -25.04 -9.63 19.04
C ARG A 20 -24.80 -8.82 20.33
N GLU A 21 -24.75 -9.50 21.48
CA GLU A 21 -24.50 -8.83 22.76
C GLU A 21 -23.11 -8.24 22.81
N TYR A 22 -22.11 -8.91 22.27
CA TYR A 22 -20.73 -8.38 22.15
C TYR A 22 -20.70 -7.06 21.35
N VAL A 23 -21.26 -7.06 20.14
CA VAL A 23 -21.33 -5.85 19.29
C VAL A 23 -22.07 -4.72 19.98
N ARG A 24 -23.21 -5.04 20.64
CA ARG A 24 -23.98 -4.08 21.43
C ARG A 24 -23.15 -3.49 22.59
N ALA A 25 -22.40 -4.34 23.28
CA ALA A 25 -21.55 -3.89 24.37
C ALA A 25 -20.46 -2.92 23.88
N LEU A 26 -19.81 -3.21 22.75
CA LEU A 26 -18.82 -2.31 22.13
C LEU A 26 -19.44 -0.96 21.75
N ALA A 27 -20.61 -0.96 21.13
CA ALA A 27 -21.28 0.27 20.74
C ALA A 27 -21.69 1.10 21.97
N ARG A 28 -22.25 0.46 23.02
CA ARG A 28 -22.57 1.14 24.30
C ARG A 28 -21.31 1.72 24.96
N MET A 29 -20.18 1.00 24.94
CA MET A 29 -18.92 1.54 25.47
C MET A 29 -18.49 2.78 24.69
N ALA A 30 -18.58 2.78 23.36
CA ALA A 30 -18.28 3.94 22.54
C ALA A 30 -19.18 5.14 22.86
N TRP A 31 -20.51 4.94 22.93
CA TRP A 31 -21.45 6.00 23.28
C TRP A 31 -21.24 6.54 24.71
N ASN A 32 -20.99 5.66 25.67
CA ASN A 32 -20.68 6.05 27.06
C ASN A 32 -19.38 6.83 27.17
N ALA A 33 -18.41 6.58 26.27
CA ALA A 33 -17.17 7.36 26.16
C ALA A 33 -17.36 8.72 25.45
N GLY A 34 -18.60 9.08 25.07
CA GLY A 34 -18.92 10.36 24.43
C GLY A 34 -18.74 10.38 22.91
N ILE A 35 -18.59 9.22 22.26
CA ILE A 35 -18.53 9.14 20.79
C ILE A 35 -19.94 9.40 20.25
N ASN A 36 -20.11 10.51 19.53
CA ASN A 36 -21.38 10.99 18.97
C ASN A 36 -21.41 10.99 17.44
N VAL A 37 -20.51 10.26 16.82
CA VAL A 37 -20.44 10.05 15.35
C VAL A 37 -20.99 8.65 15.00
N PRO A 38 -21.37 8.38 13.76
CA PRO A 38 -21.86 7.05 13.36
C PRO A 38 -20.89 5.93 13.76
N ILE A 39 -21.44 4.90 14.39
CA ILE A 39 -20.72 3.66 14.72
C ILE A 39 -20.87 2.71 13.54
N ILE A 40 -19.78 2.08 13.14
CA ILE A 40 -19.73 1.11 12.07
C ILE A 40 -19.05 -0.19 12.50
N THR A 41 -19.38 -1.24 11.79
CA THR A 41 -18.70 -2.55 11.81
C THR A 41 -18.30 -2.94 10.39
N CYS A 42 -17.60 -4.04 10.24
CA CYS A 42 -17.30 -4.64 8.95
C CYS A 42 -17.54 -6.14 8.99
N TRP A 43 -18.22 -6.68 7.98
CA TRP A 43 -18.57 -8.09 7.92
C TRP A 43 -19.12 -8.62 9.26
N THR A 44 -20.14 -7.93 9.80
CA THR A 44 -20.75 -8.24 11.08
C THR A 44 -22.25 -8.40 10.89
N LYS A 45 -22.69 -9.60 10.52
CA LYS A 45 -24.09 -9.94 10.22
C LYS A 45 -25.08 -9.44 11.29
N GLN A 46 -24.69 -9.50 12.57
CA GLN A 46 -25.53 -9.11 13.69
C GLN A 46 -25.83 -7.60 13.71
N ALA A 47 -24.97 -6.76 13.16
CA ALA A 47 -25.21 -5.31 13.05
C ALA A 47 -26.28 -4.97 12.01
N ARG A 48 -26.62 -5.91 11.10
CA ARG A 48 -27.65 -5.70 10.05
C ARG A 48 -29.09 -5.91 10.52
N GLU A 49 -29.30 -6.07 11.81
CA GLU A 49 -30.63 -6.34 12.39
C GLU A 49 -31.38 -5.05 12.74
N ASN A 50 -32.13 -4.51 11.77
CA ASN A 50 -32.88 -3.27 11.94
C ASN A 50 -34.10 -3.38 12.88
N SER A 51 -34.51 -4.56 13.33
CA SER A 51 -35.58 -4.76 14.28
C SER A 51 -35.23 -4.44 15.73
N ASP A 52 -33.91 -4.45 16.06
CA ASP A 52 -33.39 -4.05 17.37
C ASP A 52 -33.04 -2.56 17.32
N PRO A 53 -33.61 -1.70 18.22
CA PRO A 53 -33.40 -0.26 18.18
C PRO A 53 -31.95 0.18 18.38
N GLU A 54 -31.12 -0.58 19.13
CA GLU A 54 -29.71 -0.25 19.33
C GLU A 54 -28.86 -0.72 18.15
N MET A 55 -29.13 -1.93 17.65
CA MET A 55 -28.42 -2.46 16.48
C MET A 55 -28.71 -1.62 15.22
N ALA A 56 -29.93 -1.08 15.09
CA ALA A 56 -30.30 -0.16 14.01
C ALA A 56 -29.50 1.17 14.01
N LEU A 57 -28.77 1.48 15.06
CA LEU A 57 -27.86 2.63 15.13
C LEU A 57 -26.43 2.30 14.70
N ILE A 58 -26.15 1.02 14.40
CA ILE A 58 -24.86 0.53 13.98
C ILE A 58 -24.96 0.17 12.49
N MET A 59 -24.04 0.65 11.69
CA MET A 59 -24.01 0.42 10.26
C MET A 59 -22.93 -0.62 9.93
N ASP A 60 -23.29 -1.69 9.24
CA ASP A 60 -22.31 -2.65 8.74
C ASP A 60 -21.73 -2.26 7.38
N THR A 61 -20.53 -2.71 7.10
CA THR A 61 -19.80 -2.44 5.86
C THR A 61 -19.17 -3.73 5.31
N CYS A 62 -18.58 -3.66 4.13
CA CYS A 62 -17.87 -4.76 3.50
C CYS A 62 -16.39 -4.44 3.29
N ASN A 63 -15.57 -5.49 3.25
CA ASN A 63 -14.17 -5.44 2.80
C ASN A 63 -14.03 -6.23 1.50
N PHE A 64 -13.18 -5.78 0.58
CA PHE A 64 -13.01 -6.44 -0.71
C PHE A 64 -11.54 -6.56 -1.12
N TYR A 65 -11.10 -7.79 -1.34
CA TYR A 65 -9.78 -8.17 -1.86
C TYR A 65 -9.87 -9.09 -3.09
N PRO A 66 -10.58 -8.67 -4.15
CA PRO A 66 -10.98 -9.56 -5.25
C PRO A 66 -9.85 -9.84 -6.25
N ARG A 67 -8.76 -9.10 -6.24
CA ARG A 67 -7.83 -9.07 -7.38
C ARG A 67 -8.62 -8.76 -8.66
N TRP A 68 -8.59 -9.64 -9.67
CA TRP A 68 -9.38 -9.49 -10.88
C TRP A 68 -10.78 -10.15 -10.83
N ASN A 69 -11.14 -10.80 -9.71
CA ASN A 69 -12.48 -11.40 -9.54
C ASN A 69 -13.51 -10.37 -9.04
N ILE A 70 -13.40 -9.13 -9.48
CA ILE A 70 -14.14 -7.97 -8.97
C ILE A 70 -15.65 -8.23 -8.99
N LEU A 71 -16.21 -8.57 -10.15
CA LEU A 71 -17.65 -8.71 -10.31
C LEU A 71 -18.25 -9.84 -9.46
N LYS A 72 -17.51 -10.97 -9.37
CA LYS A 72 -17.98 -12.14 -8.60
C LYS A 72 -18.01 -11.89 -7.10
N GLN A 73 -17.13 -11.05 -6.58
CA GLN A 73 -17.07 -10.78 -5.15
C GLN A 73 -17.88 -9.55 -4.75
N VAL A 74 -17.75 -8.45 -5.50
CA VAL A 74 -18.31 -7.15 -5.11
C VAL A 74 -19.82 -7.09 -5.32
N LEU A 75 -20.33 -7.48 -6.50
CA LEU A 75 -21.73 -7.28 -6.83
C LEU A 75 -22.68 -8.02 -5.88
N PRO A 76 -22.55 -9.35 -5.66
CA PRO A 76 -23.47 -10.06 -4.79
C PRO A 76 -23.39 -9.61 -3.33
N ALA A 77 -22.20 -9.24 -2.85
CA ALA A 77 -22.02 -8.80 -1.47
C ALA A 77 -22.69 -7.43 -1.22
N LEU A 78 -22.48 -6.46 -2.11
CA LEU A 78 -23.14 -5.14 -2.00
C LEU A 78 -24.65 -5.22 -2.22
N ALA A 79 -25.12 -6.07 -3.14
CA ALA A 79 -26.55 -6.30 -3.32
C ALA A 79 -27.19 -6.89 -2.05
N LYS A 80 -26.50 -7.85 -1.40
CA LYS A 80 -26.96 -8.42 -0.13
C LYS A 80 -26.97 -7.37 0.98
N LEU A 81 -25.88 -6.62 1.16
CA LEU A 81 -25.81 -5.56 2.18
C LEU A 81 -26.92 -4.52 1.97
N ARG A 82 -27.16 -4.09 0.72
CA ARG A 82 -28.26 -3.16 0.39
C ARG A 82 -29.63 -3.71 0.73
N ALA A 83 -29.86 -5.00 0.52
CA ALA A 83 -31.12 -5.65 0.85
C ALA A 83 -31.36 -5.76 2.36
N GLU A 84 -30.29 -6.02 3.12
CA GLU A 84 -30.32 -6.17 4.57
C GLU A 84 -30.33 -4.81 5.30
N GLU A 85 -29.67 -3.79 4.73
CA GLU A 85 -29.57 -2.42 5.27
C GLU A 85 -30.04 -1.37 4.26
N SER A 86 -31.32 -1.39 3.89
CA SER A 86 -31.86 -0.54 2.82
C SER A 86 -31.83 0.96 3.11
N ASN A 87 -31.80 1.36 4.37
CA ASN A 87 -31.87 2.77 4.82
C ASN A 87 -30.52 3.37 5.20
N THR A 88 -29.42 2.61 5.08
CA THR A 88 -28.07 3.09 5.40
C THR A 88 -27.28 3.39 4.14
N PRO A 89 -26.27 4.29 4.20
CA PRO A 89 -25.29 4.41 3.15
C PRO A 89 -24.51 3.10 2.97
N LEU A 90 -24.19 2.71 1.73
CA LEU A 90 -23.26 1.61 1.49
C LEU A 90 -21.83 2.04 1.77
N GLY A 91 -21.14 1.26 2.61
CA GLY A 91 -19.76 1.49 2.98
C GLY A 91 -18.84 0.32 2.62
N VAL A 92 -17.60 0.65 2.25
CA VAL A 92 -16.49 -0.29 2.09
C VAL A 92 -15.34 0.23 2.94
N THR A 93 -15.05 -0.47 4.03
CA THR A 93 -14.03 -0.06 5.01
C THR A 93 -12.63 -0.50 4.62
N GLU A 94 -12.52 -1.57 3.85
CA GLU A 94 -11.25 -2.02 3.28
C GLU A 94 -11.45 -2.37 1.81
N LEU A 95 -11.18 -1.42 0.93
CA LEU A 95 -11.07 -1.65 -0.50
C LEU A 95 -9.63 -1.95 -0.85
N GLN A 96 -9.40 -3.03 -1.59
CA GLN A 96 -8.05 -3.53 -1.88
C GLN A 96 -7.10 -2.47 -2.44
N GLY A 97 -6.22 -1.94 -1.59
CA GLY A 97 -5.09 -1.10 -1.99
C GLY A 97 -3.86 -1.95 -2.38
N GLY A 98 -3.84 -3.22 -2.01
CA GLY A 98 -2.76 -4.14 -2.29
C GLY A 98 -2.95 -5.50 -1.63
N TRP A 99 -1.85 -6.17 -1.28
CA TRP A 99 -1.81 -7.41 -0.52
C TRP A 99 -0.46 -7.60 0.15
N PHE A 100 -0.40 -8.32 1.24
CA PHE A 100 0.84 -8.58 1.97
C PHE A 100 1.73 -9.62 1.28
N SER A 101 3.00 -9.63 1.68
CA SER A 101 4.01 -10.61 1.28
C SER A 101 4.23 -11.61 2.41
N GLU A 102 4.35 -12.90 2.07
CA GLU A 102 4.63 -13.96 3.02
C GLU A 102 5.99 -14.60 2.72
N PHE A 103 6.64 -15.13 3.75
CA PHE A 103 7.85 -15.91 3.56
C PHE A 103 7.58 -17.14 2.67
N GLY A 104 8.46 -17.39 1.71
CA GLY A 104 8.31 -18.43 0.69
C GLY A 104 7.35 -18.10 -0.46
N GLY A 105 6.69 -16.93 -0.42
CA GLY A 105 5.78 -16.44 -1.45
C GLY A 105 6.43 -15.43 -2.41
N LYS A 106 5.63 -14.47 -2.88
CA LYS A 106 6.06 -13.35 -3.73
C LYS A 106 5.98 -12.04 -2.95
N LEU A 107 6.82 -11.07 -3.32
CA LEU A 107 6.61 -9.69 -2.86
C LEU A 107 5.25 -9.18 -3.36
N SER A 108 4.65 -8.28 -2.58
CA SER A 108 3.34 -7.69 -2.89
C SER A 108 3.26 -7.14 -4.31
N ILE A 109 4.30 -6.45 -4.75
CA ILE A 109 4.35 -5.82 -6.09
C ILE A 109 4.40 -6.85 -7.23
N ASP A 110 4.90 -8.07 -6.99
CA ASP A 110 5.02 -9.14 -7.98
C ASP A 110 3.78 -10.05 -8.04
N GLN A 111 2.74 -9.73 -7.26
CA GLN A 111 1.51 -10.50 -7.22
C GLN A 111 0.53 -10.02 -8.29
N ASP A 112 -0.22 -10.96 -8.90
CA ASP A 112 -1.23 -10.63 -9.89
C ASP A 112 -2.35 -9.78 -9.30
N GLY A 113 -2.82 -8.81 -10.08
CA GLY A 113 -3.90 -7.90 -9.70
C GLY A 113 -3.46 -6.76 -8.76
N MET A 114 -2.14 -6.54 -8.56
CA MET A 114 -1.64 -5.45 -7.73
C MET A 114 -1.26 -4.22 -8.56
N THR A 115 -2.09 -3.81 -9.51
CA THR A 115 -1.84 -2.71 -10.46
C THR A 115 -2.78 -1.52 -10.26
N GLY A 116 -2.39 -0.35 -10.80
CA GLY A 116 -3.24 0.84 -10.84
C GLY A 116 -4.53 0.63 -11.65
N ALA A 117 -4.47 -0.17 -12.71
CA ALA A 117 -5.65 -0.54 -13.51
C ALA A 117 -6.68 -1.34 -12.70
N GLN A 118 -6.22 -2.30 -11.88
CA GLN A 118 -7.09 -3.08 -11.00
C GLN A 118 -7.75 -2.19 -9.94
N LEU A 119 -6.98 -1.35 -9.26
CA LEU A 119 -7.49 -0.40 -8.27
C LEU A 119 -8.53 0.54 -8.89
N ASN A 120 -8.27 1.04 -10.11
CA ASN A 120 -9.19 1.92 -10.83
C ASN A 120 -10.51 1.21 -11.14
N GLN A 121 -10.47 0.01 -11.73
CA GLN A 121 -11.67 -0.76 -12.05
C GLN A 121 -12.45 -1.16 -10.80
N LEU A 122 -11.77 -1.62 -9.75
CA LEU A 122 -12.40 -2.01 -8.48
C LEU A 122 -13.13 -0.82 -7.84
N THR A 123 -12.46 0.32 -7.74
CA THR A 123 -13.04 1.52 -7.12
C THR A 123 -14.24 2.03 -7.92
N LYS A 124 -14.13 2.11 -9.24
CA LYS A 124 -15.26 2.50 -10.10
C LYS A 124 -16.44 1.52 -9.98
N THR A 125 -16.16 0.23 -9.84
CA THR A 125 -17.21 -0.78 -9.66
C THR A 125 -17.98 -0.59 -8.34
N VAL A 126 -17.31 -0.34 -7.22
CA VAL A 126 -18.02 -0.11 -5.95
C VAL A 126 -18.83 1.20 -5.99
N ILE A 127 -18.31 2.25 -6.65
CA ILE A 127 -19.05 3.51 -6.87
C ILE A 127 -20.28 3.29 -7.76
N GLU A 128 -20.14 2.51 -8.83
CA GLU A 128 -21.25 2.08 -9.70
C GLU A 128 -22.37 1.44 -8.91
N GLN A 129 -22.04 0.62 -7.90
CA GLN A 129 -23.02 -0.04 -7.03
C GLN A 129 -23.61 0.87 -5.95
N GLY A 130 -23.20 2.13 -5.90
CA GLY A 130 -23.74 3.15 -4.99
C GLY A 130 -23.07 3.21 -3.63
N VAL A 131 -21.84 2.75 -3.52
CA VAL A 131 -21.01 2.99 -2.35
C VAL A 131 -20.72 4.48 -2.27
N THR A 132 -20.98 5.08 -1.11
CA THR A 132 -20.76 6.50 -0.82
C THR A 132 -19.68 6.75 0.23
N TYR A 133 -19.20 5.69 0.84
CA TYR A 133 -18.07 5.70 1.78
C TYR A 133 -17.11 4.56 1.43
N LEU A 134 -15.85 4.89 1.19
CA LEU A 134 -14.82 3.90 0.93
C LEU A 134 -13.48 4.29 1.56
N SER A 135 -12.72 3.29 2.00
CA SER A 135 -11.37 3.42 2.52
C SER A 135 -10.48 2.35 1.90
N TYR A 136 -9.29 2.73 1.45
CA TYR A 136 -8.32 1.76 0.94
C TYR A 136 -7.57 1.08 2.08
N TYR A 137 -7.47 -0.24 2.03
CA TYR A 137 -6.53 -1.00 2.85
C TYR A 137 -5.45 -1.63 1.95
N MET A 138 -4.20 -1.10 1.91
CA MET A 138 -3.81 0.13 2.59
C MET A 138 -3.59 1.22 1.56
N GLY A 139 -3.73 2.48 1.99
CA GLY A 139 -3.33 3.65 1.19
C GLY A 139 -1.82 3.88 1.23
N PHE A 140 -1.17 3.51 2.34
CA PHE A 140 0.26 3.64 2.58
C PHE A 140 0.86 2.30 2.99
N GLY A 141 1.93 1.87 2.32
CA GLY A 141 2.73 0.71 2.68
C GLY A 141 3.55 0.97 3.95
N GLY A 142 3.79 -0.07 4.71
CA GLY A 142 4.49 0.05 5.98
C GLY A 142 5.57 -1.01 6.15
N THR A 143 6.08 -1.05 7.37
CA THR A 143 7.05 -2.03 7.83
C THR A 143 6.45 -2.80 9.01
N ASN A 144 6.56 -4.12 9.01
CA ASN A 144 6.25 -4.93 10.17
C ASN A 144 7.39 -4.79 11.18
N PHE A 145 7.28 -3.78 12.04
CA PHE A 145 8.25 -3.57 13.09
C PHE A 145 8.17 -4.67 14.13
N ASP A 146 9.31 -5.00 14.72
CA ASP A 146 9.45 -6.07 15.69
C ASP A 146 8.89 -7.42 15.15
N TRP A 147 7.93 -8.01 15.82
CA TRP A 147 7.40 -9.35 15.60
C TRP A 147 5.90 -9.34 15.35
N ALA A 148 5.45 -8.34 14.62
CA ALA A 148 4.03 -8.05 14.41
C ALA A 148 3.26 -9.21 13.75
N ALA A 149 3.93 -10.02 12.90
CA ALA A 149 3.28 -11.13 12.23
C ALA A 149 4.27 -12.27 11.95
N LYS A 150 3.87 -13.51 12.28
CA LYS A 150 4.72 -14.70 12.18
C LYS A 150 5.15 -15.01 10.75
N ASN A 151 4.20 -15.03 9.82
CA ASN A 151 4.41 -15.52 8.45
C ASN A 151 4.74 -14.42 7.43
N MET A 152 4.57 -13.17 7.81
CA MET A 152 4.76 -12.04 6.91
C MET A 152 6.22 -11.60 6.85
N THR A 153 6.63 -11.12 5.69
CA THR A 153 7.93 -10.47 5.52
C THR A 153 8.01 -9.21 6.39
N THR A 154 9.23 -8.73 6.65
CA THR A 154 9.41 -7.45 7.36
C THR A 154 8.81 -6.31 6.57
N THR A 155 8.96 -6.27 5.26
CA THR A 155 8.25 -5.29 4.44
C THR A 155 6.74 -5.57 4.46
N TYR A 156 5.97 -4.54 4.80
CA TYR A 156 4.54 -4.48 4.62
C TYR A 156 4.19 -3.41 3.59
N ASP A 157 5.00 -3.33 2.54
CA ASP A 157 4.81 -2.41 1.42
C ASP A 157 3.42 -2.54 0.79
N TYR A 158 2.86 -3.74 0.83
CA TYR A 158 1.49 -4.04 0.43
C TYR A 158 1.19 -3.78 -1.06
N ALA A 159 2.16 -3.36 -1.84
CA ALA A 159 1.96 -2.71 -3.14
C ALA A 159 0.92 -1.57 -3.03
N ALA A 160 0.95 -0.83 -1.94
CA ALA A 160 0.02 0.26 -1.64
C ALA A 160 0.23 1.46 -2.58
N PRO A 161 -0.74 2.37 -2.73
CA PRO A 161 -0.57 3.62 -3.49
C PRO A 161 0.67 4.42 -3.08
N LEU A 162 0.92 4.55 -1.79
CA LEU A 162 2.16 5.08 -1.22
C LEU A 162 3.03 3.90 -0.76
N ARG A 163 4.25 3.81 -1.27
CA ARG A 163 5.17 2.71 -0.99
C ARG A 163 5.79 2.82 0.40
N GLU A 164 6.33 1.71 0.92
CA GLU A 164 7.02 1.65 2.23
C GLU A 164 8.04 2.79 2.45
N PRO A 165 8.91 3.14 1.48
CA PRO A 165 9.85 4.26 1.63
C PRO A 165 9.22 5.64 1.38
N GLY A 166 7.90 5.77 1.24
CA GLY A 166 7.19 7.02 1.02
C GLY A 166 7.02 7.40 -0.46
N GLY A 167 7.47 6.58 -1.40
CA GLY A 167 7.38 6.86 -2.84
C GLY A 167 5.97 6.73 -3.42
N LEU A 168 5.69 7.54 -4.44
CA LEU A 168 4.46 7.46 -5.23
C LEU A 168 4.67 6.54 -6.43
N TRP A 169 3.63 5.78 -6.79
CA TRP A 169 3.68 4.93 -7.97
C TRP A 169 2.31 4.83 -8.67
N GLU A 170 2.15 3.94 -9.66
CA GLU A 170 0.96 3.90 -10.53
C GLU A 170 -0.38 3.86 -9.77
N LYS A 171 -0.46 3.16 -8.65
CA LYS A 171 -1.70 3.09 -7.85
C LYS A 171 -2.04 4.41 -7.17
N TYR A 172 -1.04 5.17 -6.74
CA TYR A 172 -1.27 6.49 -6.18
C TYR A 172 -1.94 7.40 -7.22
N TYR A 173 -1.41 7.41 -8.44
CA TYR A 173 -1.97 8.22 -9.51
C TYR A 173 -3.37 7.77 -9.91
N ALA A 174 -3.64 6.45 -9.94
CA ALA A 174 -4.97 5.91 -10.16
C ALA A 174 -5.96 6.36 -9.06
N ALA A 175 -5.59 6.22 -7.79
CA ALA A 175 -6.40 6.65 -6.65
C ALA A 175 -6.61 8.18 -6.65
N ARG A 176 -5.57 8.94 -6.97
CA ARG A 176 -5.63 10.40 -7.09
C ARG A 176 -6.59 10.84 -8.19
N GLY A 177 -6.51 10.25 -9.39
CA GLY A 177 -7.44 10.55 -10.49
C GLY A 177 -8.90 10.30 -10.11
N LEU A 178 -9.17 9.21 -9.40
CA LEU A 178 -10.47 8.91 -8.82
C LEU A 178 -10.88 9.95 -7.76
N GLY A 179 -9.97 10.33 -6.87
CA GLY A 179 -10.20 11.38 -5.87
C GLY A 179 -10.52 12.73 -6.51
N CYS A 180 -9.83 13.12 -7.57
CA CYS A 180 -10.14 14.32 -8.35
C CYS A 180 -11.56 14.27 -8.93
N PHE A 181 -11.95 13.17 -9.56
CA PHE A 181 -13.31 12.97 -10.07
C PHE A 181 -14.35 13.09 -8.96
N LEU A 182 -14.13 12.41 -7.82
CA LEU A 182 -15.05 12.43 -6.69
C LEU A 182 -15.14 13.80 -6.01
N SER A 183 -14.09 14.58 -6.00
CA SER A 183 -14.13 15.96 -5.51
C SER A 183 -15.03 16.85 -6.36
N LEU A 184 -15.10 16.57 -7.66
CA LEU A 184 -15.97 17.33 -8.59
C LEU A 184 -17.42 16.83 -8.58
N PHE A 185 -17.63 15.52 -8.60
CA PHE A 185 -18.94 14.89 -8.86
C PHE A 185 -19.45 14.01 -7.70
N GLY A 186 -18.75 13.99 -6.58
CA GLY A 186 -19.15 13.16 -5.43
C GLY A 186 -20.52 13.52 -4.86
N THR A 187 -20.88 14.81 -4.87
CA THR A 187 -22.22 15.27 -4.45
C THR A 187 -23.33 14.74 -5.37
N VAL A 188 -23.05 14.66 -6.69
CA VAL A 188 -23.97 14.06 -7.66
C VAL A 188 -24.12 12.57 -7.35
N LEU A 189 -23.01 11.86 -7.20
CA LEU A 189 -23.00 10.41 -6.94
C LEU A 189 -23.63 10.03 -5.60
N ALA A 190 -23.40 10.81 -4.55
CA ALA A 190 -23.96 10.57 -3.22
C ALA A 190 -25.50 10.64 -3.19
N ARG A 191 -26.10 11.40 -4.10
CA ARG A 191 -27.57 11.55 -4.25
C ARG A 191 -28.15 10.72 -5.39
N ALA A 192 -27.29 10.07 -6.19
CA ALA A 192 -27.71 9.37 -7.39
C ALA A 192 -28.29 7.99 -7.10
N GLN A 193 -29.35 7.67 -7.82
CA GLN A 193 -29.96 6.34 -7.84
C GLN A 193 -29.67 5.65 -9.17
N ALA A 194 -29.61 4.32 -9.17
CA ALA A 194 -29.50 3.55 -10.41
C ALA A 194 -30.74 3.76 -11.25
N LEU A 195 -30.57 4.05 -12.55
CA LEU A 195 -31.64 4.19 -13.51
C LEU A 195 -31.75 2.90 -14.31
N GLU A 196 -32.83 2.15 -14.09
CA GLU A 196 -33.10 0.96 -14.88
C GLU A 196 -33.39 1.33 -16.34
N GLY A 197 -32.74 0.66 -17.28
CA GLY A 197 -32.83 0.98 -18.72
C GLY A 197 -32.27 2.34 -19.11
N GLY A 198 -31.48 2.98 -18.27
CA GLY A 198 -30.83 4.27 -18.52
C GLY A 198 -29.83 4.20 -19.69
N ALA A 199 -28.55 4.03 -19.38
CA ALA A 199 -27.52 3.88 -20.41
C ALA A 199 -27.56 2.49 -21.05
N THR A 200 -27.33 2.42 -22.37
CA THR A 200 -27.29 1.19 -23.16
C THR A 200 -26.21 1.24 -24.22
N CYS A 201 -25.68 0.08 -24.64
CA CYS A 201 -24.87 -0.07 -25.84
C CYS A 201 -25.20 -1.41 -26.51
N ALA A 202 -24.92 -1.52 -27.83
CA ALA A 202 -25.20 -2.73 -28.59
C ALA A 202 -24.09 -3.80 -28.46
N ASN A 203 -22.91 -3.45 -27.92
CA ASN A 203 -21.78 -4.37 -27.78
C ASN A 203 -21.96 -5.25 -26.51
N PRO A 204 -22.11 -6.59 -26.65
CA PRO A 204 -22.34 -7.48 -25.51
C PRO A 204 -21.14 -7.62 -24.58
N ASN A 205 -19.94 -7.24 -25.04
CA ASN A 205 -18.71 -7.27 -24.26
C ASN A 205 -18.50 -6.00 -23.39
N VAL A 206 -19.47 -5.07 -23.42
CA VAL A 206 -19.44 -3.83 -22.66
C VAL A 206 -20.66 -3.73 -21.77
N SER A 207 -20.44 -3.61 -20.47
CA SER A 207 -21.51 -3.28 -19.52
C SER A 207 -21.62 -1.78 -19.39
N VAL A 208 -22.85 -1.28 -19.39
CA VAL A 208 -23.15 0.13 -19.14
C VAL A 208 -24.23 0.25 -18.08
N SER A 209 -24.12 1.25 -17.23
CA SER A 209 -25.12 1.62 -16.24
C SER A 209 -25.16 3.14 -16.06
N GLU A 210 -26.26 3.66 -15.53
CA GLU A 210 -26.43 5.08 -15.30
C GLU A 210 -26.95 5.31 -13.88
N ARG A 211 -26.27 6.20 -13.14
CA ARG A 211 -26.75 6.68 -11.85
C ARG A 211 -27.17 8.14 -11.97
N VAL A 212 -28.39 8.42 -11.59
CA VAL A 212 -29.04 9.70 -11.81
C VAL A 212 -29.32 10.41 -10.48
N SER A 213 -28.89 11.64 -10.39
CA SER A 213 -29.34 12.67 -9.44
C SER A 213 -30.41 13.53 -10.13
N THR A 214 -30.84 14.64 -9.54
CA THR A 214 -31.97 15.45 -10.03
C THR A 214 -31.93 15.80 -11.52
N GLN A 215 -30.85 16.40 -11.98
CA GLN A 215 -30.66 16.82 -13.39
C GLN A 215 -29.32 16.34 -13.98
N SER A 216 -28.52 15.68 -13.16
CA SER A 216 -27.18 15.21 -13.51
C SER A 216 -27.10 13.70 -13.37
N ALA A 217 -26.25 13.09 -14.15
CA ALA A 217 -26.00 11.66 -14.08
C ALA A 217 -24.50 11.35 -14.22
N VAL A 218 -24.11 10.14 -13.86
CA VAL A 218 -22.81 9.55 -14.22
C VAL A 218 -23.10 8.22 -14.92
N VAL A 219 -22.58 8.08 -16.13
CA VAL A 219 -22.64 6.86 -16.90
C VAL A 219 -21.35 6.06 -16.66
N PHE A 220 -21.50 4.81 -16.28
CA PHE A 220 -20.42 3.86 -16.09
C PHE A 220 -20.32 2.96 -17.32
N VAL A 221 -19.12 2.79 -17.82
CA VAL A 221 -18.84 1.96 -19.00
C VAL A 221 -17.68 1.03 -18.64
N ARG A 222 -17.91 -0.29 -18.71
CA ARG A 222 -16.93 -1.30 -18.32
C ARG A 222 -16.71 -2.32 -19.42
N GLU A 223 -15.46 -2.58 -19.76
CA GLU A 223 -15.03 -3.64 -20.65
C GLU A 223 -15.00 -4.99 -19.90
N ASN A 224 -15.52 -6.06 -20.49
CA ASN A 224 -15.66 -7.38 -19.86
C ASN A 224 -14.95 -8.54 -20.58
N ALA A 225 -14.42 -8.32 -21.80
CA ALA A 225 -13.82 -9.37 -22.63
C ALA A 225 -12.27 -9.40 -22.58
N ASN A 226 -11.67 -8.49 -21.79
CA ASN A 226 -10.21 -8.27 -21.77
C ASN A 226 -9.61 -7.95 -23.15
N ALA A 227 -10.34 -7.17 -23.95
CA ALA A 227 -9.97 -6.77 -25.31
C ALA A 227 -10.52 -5.37 -25.63
N GLU A 228 -9.88 -4.67 -26.60
CA GLU A 228 -10.42 -3.40 -27.06
C GLU A 228 -11.83 -3.58 -27.64
N GLN A 229 -12.74 -2.71 -27.23
CA GLN A 229 -14.13 -2.67 -27.71
C GLN A 229 -14.44 -1.32 -28.33
N ARG A 230 -15.29 -1.34 -29.37
CA ARG A 230 -15.81 -0.17 -30.07
C ARG A 230 -17.33 -0.21 -30.09
N PHE A 231 -17.98 0.91 -29.81
CA PHE A 231 -19.42 0.98 -29.71
C PHE A 231 -19.92 2.43 -29.67
N LYS A 232 -21.24 2.60 -29.86
CA LYS A 232 -21.93 3.83 -29.47
C LYS A 232 -22.65 3.61 -28.15
N LEU A 233 -22.61 4.63 -27.32
CA LEU A 233 -23.27 4.68 -26.04
C LEU A 233 -24.57 5.47 -26.20
N THR A 234 -25.69 4.97 -25.66
CA THR A 234 -26.95 5.70 -25.61
C THR A 234 -27.38 5.88 -24.15
N PHE A 235 -27.68 7.09 -23.73
CA PHE A 235 -28.10 7.42 -22.37
C PHE A 235 -29.17 8.51 -22.37
N VAL A 236 -29.77 8.79 -21.20
CA VAL A 236 -30.84 9.77 -21.06
C VAL A 236 -30.28 11.14 -20.68
N ASP A 237 -30.61 12.17 -21.42
CA ASP A 237 -30.28 13.55 -21.04
C ASP A 237 -31.19 13.99 -19.88
N GLN A 238 -30.68 13.90 -18.66
CA GLN A 238 -31.41 14.27 -17.45
C GLN A 238 -31.66 15.79 -17.35
N ALA A 239 -30.84 16.59 -17.99
CA ALA A 239 -31.02 18.06 -18.03
C ALA A 239 -32.10 18.48 -19.02
N SER A 240 -32.50 17.62 -19.97
CA SER A 240 -33.60 17.89 -20.89
C SER A 240 -34.98 17.69 -20.20
N PRO A 241 -35.88 18.64 -20.29
CA PRO A 241 -37.26 18.49 -19.78
C PRO A 241 -37.98 17.28 -20.34
N THR A 242 -37.70 16.90 -21.57
CA THR A 242 -38.34 15.78 -22.28
C THR A 242 -37.55 14.45 -22.10
N LYS A 243 -36.51 14.41 -21.31
CA LYS A 243 -35.70 13.22 -21.07
C LYS A 243 -35.29 12.51 -22.36
N ARG A 244 -34.77 13.27 -23.32
CA ARG A 244 -34.33 12.74 -24.63
C ARG A 244 -33.14 11.79 -24.46
N ARG A 245 -33.00 10.87 -25.40
CA ARG A 245 -31.84 9.96 -25.44
C ARG A 245 -30.78 10.55 -26.37
N ILE A 246 -29.56 10.58 -25.86
CA ILE A 246 -28.36 10.98 -26.61
C ILE A 246 -27.61 9.73 -27.02
N SER A 247 -27.16 9.70 -28.28
CA SER A 247 -26.18 8.71 -28.76
C SER A 247 -24.80 9.36 -28.84
N ALA A 248 -23.83 8.83 -28.12
CA ALA A 248 -22.46 9.36 -28.09
C ALA A 248 -21.41 8.26 -28.38
N PRO A 249 -20.31 8.58 -29.06
CA PRO A 249 -20.08 9.85 -29.75
C PRO A 249 -21.05 10.06 -30.90
N ARG A 250 -21.27 11.31 -31.27
CA ARG A 250 -22.05 11.66 -32.49
C ARG A 250 -21.34 11.16 -33.74
N GLU A 251 -20.00 11.39 -33.77
CA GLU A 251 -19.16 10.97 -34.87
C GLU A 251 -18.29 9.78 -34.44
N GLY A 252 -18.23 8.72 -35.27
CA GLY A 252 -17.40 7.54 -34.99
C GLY A 252 -17.94 6.67 -33.83
N GLU A 253 -17.02 6.07 -33.09
CA GLU A 253 -17.29 5.15 -32.00
C GLU A 253 -16.46 5.47 -30.76
N LEU A 254 -17.03 5.25 -29.58
CA LEU A 254 -16.29 5.24 -28.31
C LEU A 254 -15.41 3.97 -28.25
N VAL A 255 -14.18 4.16 -27.80
CA VAL A 255 -13.21 3.07 -27.64
C VAL A 255 -12.90 2.86 -26.16
N ILE A 256 -12.96 1.62 -25.71
CA ILE A 256 -12.55 1.20 -24.37
C ILE A 256 -11.54 0.04 -24.48
N GLY A 257 -10.44 0.14 -23.73
CA GLY A 257 -9.38 -0.86 -23.74
C GLY A 257 -9.62 -2.04 -22.83
N PRO A 258 -8.72 -3.04 -22.84
CA PRO A 258 -8.80 -4.20 -21.96
C PRO A 258 -8.84 -3.79 -20.49
N ARG A 259 -9.77 -4.37 -19.71
CA ARG A 259 -9.93 -4.12 -18.27
C ARG A 259 -10.16 -2.65 -17.91
N GLU A 260 -10.56 -1.83 -18.85
CA GLU A 260 -10.85 -0.43 -18.65
C GLU A 260 -12.29 -0.22 -18.16
N MET A 261 -12.46 0.76 -17.29
CA MET A 261 -13.76 1.27 -16.87
C MET A 261 -13.72 2.79 -16.87
N LYS A 262 -14.76 3.42 -17.44
CA LYS A 262 -14.91 4.88 -17.48
C LYS A 262 -16.08 5.32 -16.61
N MET A 263 -15.95 6.52 -16.01
CA MET A 263 -17.03 7.27 -15.36
C MET A 263 -17.23 8.58 -16.14
N LEU A 264 -18.37 8.69 -16.80
CA LEU A 264 -18.67 9.80 -17.71
C LEU A 264 -19.79 10.68 -17.13
N PRO A 265 -19.51 11.93 -16.72
CA PRO A 265 -20.54 12.82 -16.20
C PRO A 265 -21.43 13.32 -17.33
N VAL A 266 -22.74 13.41 -17.04
CA VAL A 266 -23.82 13.80 -17.97
C VAL A 266 -24.69 14.86 -17.33
N GLY A 267 -24.98 15.94 -18.06
CA GLY A 267 -25.84 17.02 -17.60
C GLY A 267 -25.32 17.71 -16.33
N VAL A 268 -24.01 17.86 -16.18
CA VAL A 268 -23.40 18.45 -14.99
C VAL A 268 -23.04 19.91 -15.21
N PRO A 269 -23.40 20.81 -14.28
CA PRO A 269 -22.92 22.19 -14.31
C PRO A 269 -21.39 22.22 -14.20
N ILE A 270 -20.76 22.96 -15.10
CA ILE A 270 -19.34 23.29 -15.03
C ILE A 270 -19.17 24.79 -15.10
N PRO A 271 -18.04 25.34 -14.67
CA PRO A 271 -17.75 26.75 -15.00
C PRO A 271 -17.88 26.99 -16.50
N GLY A 272 -18.64 28.02 -16.89
CA GLY A 272 -18.86 28.42 -18.31
C GLY A 272 -20.01 27.71 -19.03
N GLY A 273 -20.80 26.89 -18.37
CA GLY A 273 -21.96 26.24 -18.98
C GLY A 273 -22.37 24.92 -18.33
N MET A 274 -22.87 24.03 -19.16
CA MET A 274 -23.25 22.68 -18.73
C MET A 274 -22.56 21.64 -19.63
N LEU A 275 -21.82 20.72 -19.03
CA LEU A 275 -21.32 19.55 -19.74
C LEU A 275 -22.49 18.59 -19.98
N ARG A 276 -23.00 18.57 -21.21
CA ARG A 276 -24.05 17.61 -21.61
C ARG A 276 -23.51 16.18 -21.52
N TYR A 277 -22.33 15.95 -22.06
CA TYR A 277 -21.56 14.72 -21.91
C TYR A 277 -20.11 14.91 -22.38
N SER A 278 -19.27 13.95 -22.01
CA SER A 278 -17.95 13.73 -22.59
C SER A 278 -17.68 12.24 -22.77
N THR A 279 -17.00 11.83 -23.83
CA THR A 279 -16.50 10.46 -24.01
C THR A 279 -15.13 10.24 -23.36
N ALA A 280 -14.45 11.32 -22.99
CA ALA A 280 -13.25 11.35 -22.17
C ALA A 280 -13.61 11.58 -20.68
N GLU A 281 -12.79 11.09 -19.77
CA GLU A 281 -13.00 11.30 -18.35
C GLU A 281 -12.57 12.71 -17.91
N VAL A 282 -13.25 13.24 -16.90
CA VAL A 282 -12.95 14.57 -16.35
C VAL A 282 -11.95 14.44 -15.20
N LEU A 283 -10.87 15.21 -15.27
CA LEU A 283 -9.85 15.26 -14.22
C LEU A 283 -10.02 16.46 -13.29
N ALA A 284 -10.27 17.64 -13.87
CA ALA A 284 -10.37 18.87 -13.12
C ALA A 284 -11.26 19.88 -13.81
N HIS A 285 -11.87 20.78 -13.06
CA HIS A 285 -12.37 22.05 -13.54
C HIS A 285 -12.20 23.14 -12.48
N GLY A 286 -12.18 24.39 -12.88
CA GLY A 286 -12.02 25.46 -11.92
C GLY A 286 -11.93 26.84 -12.59
N LEU A 287 -11.64 27.84 -11.75
CA LEU A 287 -11.51 29.23 -12.15
C LEU A 287 -10.04 29.67 -12.04
N ILE A 288 -9.55 30.31 -13.08
CA ILE A 288 -8.23 30.96 -13.11
C ILE A 288 -8.47 32.43 -13.40
N ILE A 289 -8.62 33.26 -12.37
CA ILE A 289 -8.98 34.70 -12.42
C ILE A 289 -10.25 34.97 -13.28
N ASP A 290 -10.08 35.23 -14.56
CA ASP A 290 -11.12 35.61 -15.54
C ASP A 290 -11.45 34.47 -16.52
N ARG A 291 -10.80 33.33 -16.40
CA ARG A 291 -11.02 32.15 -17.24
C ARG A 291 -11.34 30.91 -16.41
N GLN A 292 -12.13 30.09 -16.99
CA GLN A 292 -12.50 28.80 -16.48
C GLN A 292 -11.73 27.71 -17.24
N HIS A 293 -11.51 26.57 -16.63
CA HIS A 293 -10.90 25.43 -17.29
C HIS A 293 -11.66 24.14 -17.02
N LEU A 294 -11.61 23.24 -17.99
CA LEU A 294 -12.06 21.86 -17.92
C LEU A 294 -10.93 20.97 -18.45
N VAL A 295 -10.39 20.10 -17.59
CA VAL A 295 -9.33 19.16 -17.97
C VAL A 295 -9.95 17.79 -18.16
N LEU A 296 -9.76 17.22 -19.34
CA LEU A 296 -10.26 15.92 -19.77
C LEU A 296 -9.09 15.01 -20.13
N TYR A 297 -9.25 13.71 -20.03
CA TYR A 297 -8.21 12.77 -20.43
C TYR A 297 -8.75 11.50 -21.07
N ASP A 298 -7.99 10.97 -22.02
CA ASP A 298 -8.19 9.65 -22.62
C ASP A 298 -6.85 9.08 -23.13
N VAL A 299 -6.90 7.91 -23.74
CA VAL A 299 -5.73 7.24 -24.33
C VAL A 299 -5.38 7.90 -25.66
N PRO A 300 -4.07 8.13 -25.95
CA PRO A 300 -3.63 8.64 -27.26
C PRO A 300 -4.16 7.79 -28.41
N GLY A 301 -4.57 8.47 -29.49
CA GLY A 301 -5.17 7.86 -30.67
C GLY A 301 -6.69 7.74 -30.63
N ARG A 302 -7.34 7.99 -29.48
CA ARG A 302 -8.80 8.07 -29.38
C ARG A 302 -9.30 9.49 -29.63
N VAL A 303 -10.60 9.61 -29.90
CA VAL A 303 -11.29 10.90 -30.02
C VAL A 303 -12.04 11.19 -28.74
N ALA A 304 -11.72 12.31 -28.11
CA ALA A 304 -12.52 12.87 -27.03
C ALA A 304 -13.63 13.75 -27.64
N GLU A 305 -14.87 13.29 -27.57
CA GLU A 305 -16.03 14.11 -27.97
C GLU A 305 -16.63 14.77 -26.72
N ILE A 306 -16.90 16.06 -26.84
CA ILE A 306 -17.36 16.91 -25.75
C ILE A 306 -18.60 17.68 -26.24
N ALA A 307 -19.69 17.60 -25.52
CA ALA A 307 -20.91 18.37 -25.79
C ALA A 307 -21.15 19.38 -24.66
N LEU A 308 -21.17 20.67 -25.00
CA LEU A 308 -21.27 21.78 -24.05
C LEU A 308 -22.44 22.71 -24.40
N ALA A 309 -23.34 22.90 -23.44
CA ALA A 309 -24.35 23.98 -23.53
C ALA A 309 -23.76 25.27 -22.96
N THR A 310 -23.55 26.26 -23.82
CA THR A 310 -22.89 27.54 -23.54
C THR A 310 -23.83 28.73 -23.63
N GLY A 311 -25.14 28.48 -23.72
CA GLY A 311 -26.17 29.54 -23.87
C GLY A 311 -26.25 30.14 -25.26
N GLY A 312 -25.56 29.58 -26.24
CA GLY A 312 -25.50 29.93 -27.66
C GLY A 312 -24.27 29.35 -28.30
N GLU A 313 -24.17 29.39 -29.64
CA GLU A 313 -23.04 28.85 -30.37
C GLU A 313 -21.74 29.59 -30.00
N PRO A 314 -20.72 28.94 -29.43
CA PRO A 314 -19.49 29.59 -29.02
C PRO A 314 -18.49 29.73 -30.18
N GLN A 315 -17.64 30.74 -30.10
CA GLN A 315 -16.43 30.79 -30.91
C GLN A 315 -15.41 29.81 -30.34
N VAL A 316 -14.99 28.81 -31.10
CA VAL A 316 -13.97 27.81 -30.72
C VAL A 316 -12.66 28.11 -31.42
N GLN A 317 -11.57 28.21 -30.67
CA GLN A 317 -10.20 28.37 -31.17
C GLN A 317 -9.36 27.17 -30.71
N GLY A 318 -8.51 26.69 -31.59
CA GLY A 318 -7.62 25.53 -31.36
C GLY A 318 -7.91 24.38 -32.33
N ASP A 319 -7.11 23.33 -32.23
CA ASP A 319 -7.12 22.18 -33.14
C ASP A 319 -8.25 21.22 -32.80
N THR A 320 -9.30 21.19 -33.57
CA THR A 320 -10.42 20.24 -33.47
C THR A 320 -10.45 19.29 -34.66
N LEU A 321 -10.89 18.07 -34.46
CA LEU A 321 -11.16 17.14 -35.56
C LEU A 321 -12.46 17.51 -36.27
N TYR A 322 -13.45 17.89 -35.48
CA TYR A 322 -14.74 18.45 -35.93
C TYR A 322 -15.33 19.36 -34.85
N GLN A 323 -16.18 20.29 -35.28
CA GLN A 323 -17.00 21.09 -34.36
C GLN A 323 -18.26 21.53 -35.09
N TYR A 324 -19.40 21.54 -34.40
CA TYR A 324 -20.64 22.08 -34.90
C TYR A 324 -21.60 22.38 -33.76
N TRP A 325 -22.59 23.23 -34.04
CA TRP A 325 -23.71 23.51 -33.13
C TRP A 325 -24.81 22.48 -33.36
N ASP A 326 -25.26 21.82 -32.31
CA ASP A 326 -26.39 20.89 -32.30
C ASP A 326 -27.63 21.66 -31.84
N GLU A 327 -28.50 22.04 -32.79
CA GLU A 327 -29.73 22.79 -32.52
C GLU A 327 -30.72 21.98 -31.66
N GLU A 328 -30.74 20.67 -31.78
CA GLU A 328 -31.67 19.82 -31.04
C GLU A 328 -31.36 19.80 -29.54
N PHE A 329 -30.07 19.83 -29.20
CA PHE A 329 -29.61 19.75 -27.80
C PHE A 329 -29.05 21.09 -27.29
N GLU A 330 -29.10 22.13 -28.11
CA GLU A 330 -28.61 23.48 -27.80
C GLU A 330 -27.19 23.46 -27.21
N CYS A 331 -26.28 22.74 -27.87
CA CYS A 331 -24.91 22.59 -27.42
C CYS A 331 -23.91 22.57 -28.60
N VAL A 332 -22.70 22.99 -28.32
CA VAL A 332 -21.58 22.76 -29.25
C VAL A 332 -21.05 21.34 -29.03
N VAL A 333 -20.87 20.58 -30.13
CA VAL A 333 -20.22 19.28 -30.15
C VAL A 333 -18.82 19.46 -30.73
N ILE A 334 -17.82 19.02 -29.99
CA ILE A 334 -16.40 19.21 -30.35
C ILE A 334 -15.72 17.83 -30.24
N GLY A 335 -15.10 17.37 -31.31
CA GLY A 335 -14.24 16.19 -31.35
C GLY A 335 -12.76 16.60 -31.35
N VAL A 336 -11.99 16.06 -30.41
CA VAL A 336 -10.55 16.31 -30.25
C VAL A 336 -9.79 15.00 -30.33
N GLN A 337 -8.83 14.93 -31.25
CA GLN A 337 -7.90 13.81 -31.28
C GLN A 337 -6.96 13.87 -30.07
N VAL A 338 -6.98 12.84 -29.24
CA VAL A 338 -6.04 12.74 -28.10
C VAL A 338 -4.66 12.41 -28.65
N GLU A 339 -3.71 13.26 -28.38
CA GLU A 339 -2.31 13.12 -28.83
C GLU A 339 -1.40 12.74 -27.64
N LYS A 340 -0.10 12.60 -27.86
CA LYS A 340 0.90 12.33 -26.79
C LYS A 340 1.17 13.56 -25.91
N THR A 341 0.80 14.75 -26.37
CA THR A 341 0.88 16.02 -25.65
C THR A 341 -0.51 16.59 -25.43
N GLU A 342 -0.64 17.51 -24.50
CA GLU A 342 -1.90 18.20 -24.23
C GLU A 342 -2.36 19.04 -25.42
N LYS A 343 -3.68 19.05 -25.70
CA LYS A 343 -4.34 20.02 -26.59
C LYS A 343 -5.19 20.96 -25.76
N ILE A 344 -5.14 22.25 -26.10
CA ILE A 344 -5.87 23.28 -25.39
C ILE A 344 -6.75 24.02 -26.39
N LEU A 345 -8.07 24.03 -26.14
CA LEU A 345 -9.05 24.80 -26.89
C LEU A 345 -9.50 25.99 -26.05
N VAL A 346 -9.90 27.06 -26.72
CA VAL A 346 -10.45 28.26 -26.08
C VAL A 346 -11.84 28.54 -26.63
N LEU A 347 -12.84 28.53 -25.74
CA LEU A 347 -14.22 28.85 -26.08
C LEU A 347 -14.57 30.25 -25.57
N ASN A 348 -15.06 31.12 -26.47
CA ASN A 348 -15.48 32.51 -26.17
C ASN A 348 -14.44 33.31 -25.36
N ASN A 349 -13.16 33.01 -25.46
CA ASN A 349 -12.07 33.57 -24.64
C ASN A 349 -12.20 33.38 -23.13
N HIS A 350 -13.17 32.60 -22.65
CA HIS A 350 -13.46 32.40 -21.21
C HIS A 350 -13.25 30.98 -20.70
N LEU A 351 -13.54 29.95 -21.51
CA LEU A 351 -13.38 28.57 -21.12
C LEU A 351 -12.20 27.93 -21.86
N LEU A 352 -11.29 27.37 -21.12
CA LEU A 352 -10.21 26.48 -21.60
C LEU A 352 -10.66 25.05 -21.51
N ILE A 353 -10.63 24.30 -22.62
CA ILE A 353 -10.78 22.84 -22.62
C ILE A 353 -9.40 22.26 -22.85
N VAL A 354 -8.89 21.53 -21.88
CA VAL A 354 -7.57 20.90 -21.91
C VAL A 354 -7.76 19.41 -22.04
N VAL A 355 -7.36 18.83 -23.17
CA VAL A 355 -7.42 17.39 -23.41
C VAL A 355 -6.01 16.85 -23.29
N VAL A 356 -5.79 16.02 -22.28
CA VAL A 356 -4.48 15.42 -21.99
C VAL A 356 -4.49 13.91 -22.24
N PRO A 357 -3.39 13.32 -22.72
CA PRO A 357 -3.27 11.86 -22.74
C PRO A 357 -3.26 11.30 -21.31
N ARG A 358 -3.68 10.06 -21.15
CA ARG A 358 -3.82 9.41 -19.83
C ARG A 358 -2.53 9.52 -18.99
N GLU A 359 -1.38 9.32 -19.58
CA GLU A 359 -0.08 9.43 -18.91
C GLU A 359 0.16 10.85 -18.38
N ARG A 360 -0.19 11.86 -19.14
CA ARG A 360 -0.10 13.28 -18.72
C ARG A 360 -1.18 13.65 -17.71
N ALA A 361 -2.32 13.00 -17.72
CA ALA A 361 -3.35 13.17 -16.67
C ALA A 361 -2.81 12.77 -15.30
N LEU A 362 -2.01 11.70 -15.23
CA LEU A 362 -1.31 11.31 -14.01
C LEU A 362 -0.28 12.36 -13.56
N GLN A 363 0.24 13.15 -14.48
CA GLN A 363 1.18 14.24 -14.29
C GLN A 363 0.51 15.63 -14.24
N THR A 364 -0.81 15.69 -14.15
CA THR A 364 -1.56 16.95 -14.07
C THR A 364 -2.03 17.20 -12.65
N TRP A 365 -1.54 18.25 -12.04
CA TRP A 365 -1.84 18.69 -10.69
C TRP A 365 -2.68 19.95 -10.69
N THR A 366 -3.43 20.18 -9.64
CA THR A 366 -4.12 21.45 -9.40
C THR A 366 -3.69 22.01 -8.06
N ALA A 367 -3.31 23.29 -8.05
CA ALA A 367 -3.03 24.00 -6.80
C ALA A 367 -4.08 25.11 -6.61
N GLU A 368 -4.55 25.24 -5.37
CA GLU A 368 -5.48 26.29 -4.98
C GLU A 368 -4.72 27.47 -4.39
N PHE A 369 -5.06 28.68 -4.87
CA PHE A 369 -4.47 29.92 -4.40
C PHE A 369 -5.56 30.84 -3.86
N PRO A 370 -5.32 31.55 -2.73
CA PRO A 370 -6.29 32.48 -2.18
C PRO A 370 -6.66 33.56 -3.20
N ALA A 371 -7.91 33.88 -3.30
CA ALA A 371 -8.49 34.79 -4.28
C ALA A 371 -8.10 36.28 -4.14
N LYS A 372 -7.26 36.67 -3.19
CA LYS A 372 -6.76 38.05 -3.01
C LYS A 372 -5.97 38.62 -4.18
N VAL A 373 -5.85 37.86 -5.27
CA VAL A 373 -5.18 38.27 -6.50
C VAL A 373 -6.10 39.12 -7.43
N ILE A 374 -7.42 39.11 -7.16
CA ILE A 374 -8.42 39.92 -7.91
C ILE A 374 -8.86 41.06 -7.00
N PRO A 375 -8.53 42.34 -7.33
CA PRO A 375 -8.80 43.49 -6.48
C PRO A 375 -10.29 43.79 -6.19
N ASP A 376 -11.23 43.38 -7.04
CA ASP A 376 -12.62 43.88 -7.05
C ASP A 376 -13.72 42.79 -7.02
N ALA A 377 -13.44 41.57 -6.56
CA ALA A 377 -14.48 40.52 -6.45
C ALA A 377 -15.26 40.63 -5.13
N GLU A 378 -16.58 40.75 -5.21
CA GLU A 378 -17.49 40.78 -4.02
C GLU A 378 -17.41 39.53 -3.12
N GLU A 379 -17.08 38.38 -3.69
CA GLU A 379 -16.69 37.16 -2.93
C GLU A 379 -15.48 36.50 -3.57
N PRO A 380 -14.34 36.48 -2.89
CA PRO A 380 -13.13 35.89 -3.43
C PRO A 380 -13.23 34.35 -3.50
N LYS A 381 -13.37 33.80 -4.71
CA LYS A 381 -13.25 32.35 -4.94
C LYS A 381 -11.77 31.97 -5.09
N PRO A 382 -11.34 30.82 -4.56
CA PRO A 382 -9.98 30.34 -4.75
C PRO A 382 -9.70 30.13 -6.24
N MET A 383 -8.51 30.50 -6.66
CA MET A 383 -8.02 30.24 -8.00
C MET A 383 -7.45 28.81 -8.04
N VAL A 384 -7.90 28.00 -8.97
CA VAL A 384 -7.42 26.62 -9.19
C VAL A 384 -6.56 26.60 -10.43
N VAL A 385 -5.24 26.43 -10.25
CA VAL A 385 -4.27 26.47 -11.36
C VAL A 385 -3.81 25.06 -11.71
N PRO A 386 -3.99 24.60 -12.95
CA PRO A 386 -3.43 23.34 -13.42
C PRO A 386 -1.92 23.46 -13.72
N PHE A 387 -1.17 22.46 -13.25
CA PHE A 387 0.25 22.23 -13.52
C PHE A 387 0.39 20.85 -14.16
N ILE A 388 1.02 20.79 -15.32
CA ILE A 388 1.31 19.54 -16.03
C ILE A 388 2.81 19.29 -15.92
N THR A 389 3.22 18.34 -15.10
CA THR A 389 4.62 18.02 -14.79
C THR A 389 4.73 16.64 -14.18
N ASP A 390 5.85 15.96 -14.38
CA ASP A 390 6.18 14.68 -13.74
C ASP A 390 6.66 14.80 -12.27
N ALA A 391 6.76 16.04 -11.77
CA ALA A 391 7.03 16.30 -10.35
C ALA A 391 5.83 15.98 -9.45
N TYR A 392 6.08 15.89 -8.16
CA TYR A 392 5.05 15.84 -7.13
C TYR A 392 4.75 17.26 -6.63
N LEU A 393 3.47 17.66 -6.65
CA LEU A 393 3.06 18.93 -6.08
C LEU A 393 3.01 18.82 -4.55
N LEU A 394 3.79 19.66 -3.88
CA LEU A 394 3.78 19.77 -2.43
C LEU A 394 2.69 20.73 -1.96
N ALA A 395 2.33 20.61 -0.68
CA ALA A 395 1.34 21.50 -0.07
C ALA A 395 1.82 22.97 0.06
N ASP A 396 3.14 23.20 0.00
CA ASP A 396 3.73 24.54 0.09
C ASP A 396 3.61 25.27 -1.24
N SER A 397 2.42 25.82 -1.49
CA SER A 397 2.15 26.74 -2.59
C SER A 397 1.58 28.04 -2.03
N GLY A 398 1.85 29.14 -2.68
CA GLY A 398 1.35 30.42 -2.21
C GLY A 398 1.34 31.49 -3.28
N SER A 399 0.67 32.59 -2.95
CA SER A 399 0.62 33.79 -3.80
C SER A 399 0.76 35.04 -2.96
N GLN A 400 1.45 36.02 -3.49
CA GLN A 400 1.55 37.35 -2.89
C GLN A 400 1.61 38.41 -3.97
N SER A 401 0.68 39.35 -3.98
CA SER A 401 0.62 40.39 -4.99
C SER A 401 0.54 39.81 -6.42
N LYS A 402 1.53 40.13 -7.26
CA LYS A 402 1.66 39.61 -8.63
C LYS A 402 2.64 38.46 -8.75
N ARG A 403 2.74 37.64 -7.73
CA ARG A 403 3.59 36.45 -7.67
C ARG A 403 2.83 35.22 -7.23
N LEU A 404 3.19 34.11 -7.80
CA LEU A 404 2.69 32.77 -7.45
C LEU A 404 3.90 31.84 -7.39
N TRP A 405 3.95 30.97 -6.39
CA TRP A 405 4.99 29.95 -6.29
C TRP A 405 4.41 28.62 -5.91
N VAL A 406 5.10 27.56 -6.36
CA VAL A 406 4.84 26.17 -5.99
C VAL A 406 6.15 25.49 -5.65
N ASP A 407 6.13 24.64 -4.63
CA ASP A 407 7.22 23.72 -4.33
C ASP A 407 6.88 22.35 -4.94
N LEU A 408 7.79 21.86 -5.75
CA LEU A 408 7.66 20.63 -6.53
C LEU A 408 8.83 19.70 -6.17
N ASP A 409 8.55 18.42 -5.94
CA ASP A 409 9.57 17.41 -5.78
C ASP A 409 9.79 16.65 -7.10
N PHE A 410 10.97 16.81 -7.68
CA PHE A 410 11.36 16.17 -8.94
C PHE A 410 12.34 15.02 -8.70
N LEU A 411 12.27 14.00 -9.54
CA LEU A 411 13.37 13.04 -9.71
C LEU A 411 14.60 13.76 -10.30
N PRO A 412 15.81 13.16 -10.29
CA PRO A 412 16.98 13.71 -10.98
C PRO A 412 16.72 13.85 -12.49
N GLY A 413 17.14 14.96 -13.10
CA GLY A 413 17.13 15.11 -14.55
C GLY A 413 16.48 16.39 -15.08
N LEU A 414 16.01 16.31 -16.34
CA LEU A 414 15.34 17.40 -17.06
C LEU A 414 13.84 17.14 -17.12
N HIS A 415 13.05 18.13 -16.74
CA HIS A 415 11.60 18.03 -16.60
C HIS A 415 10.90 19.15 -17.33
N ASP A 416 9.78 18.85 -17.97
CA ASP A 416 8.91 19.84 -18.58
C ASP A 416 7.81 20.24 -17.60
N LEU A 417 7.55 21.53 -17.50
CA LEU A 417 6.48 22.11 -16.71
C LEU A 417 5.61 23.01 -17.57
N THR A 418 4.32 22.70 -17.68
CA THR A 418 3.30 23.56 -18.28
C THR A 418 2.37 24.06 -17.20
N VAL A 419 2.13 25.37 -17.14
CA VAL A 419 1.24 26.01 -16.18
C VAL A 419 0.24 26.87 -16.90
N LEU A 420 -1.05 26.71 -16.60
CA LEU A 420 -2.10 27.55 -17.14
C LEU A 420 -2.25 28.76 -16.23
N LEU A 421 -1.61 29.86 -16.57
CA LEU A 421 -1.63 31.10 -15.81
C LEU A 421 -2.32 32.25 -16.61
N PRO A 422 -3.18 32.99 -15.97
CA PRO A 422 -3.53 34.34 -16.38
C PRO A 422 -2.72 35.30 -15.50
N PRO A 423 -2.40 36.43 -15.91
CA PRO A 423 -2.08 36.97 -17.20
C PRO A 423 -0.70 36.46 -17.67
N GLN A 424 -0.18 37.07 -18.72
CA GLN A 424 1.16 36.74 -19.21
C GLN A 424 2.20 36.85 -18.09
N SER A 425 2.84 35.69 -17.74
CA SER A 425 4.02 35.71 -16.89
C SER A 425 5.11 36.56 -17.55
N GLN A 426 5.68 37.51 -16.80
CA GLN A 426 6.78 38.34 -17.27
C GLN A 426 8.13 37.81 -16.86
N LYS A 427 8.15 37.03 -15.75
CA LYS A 427 9.36 36.44 -15.21
C LYS A 427 9.02 35.07 -14.58
N CYS A 428 9.88 34.09 -14.81
CA CYS A 428 9.88 32.82 -14.11
C CYS A 428 11.18 32.66 -13.36
N PHE A 429 11.13 32.00 -12.19
CA PHE A 429 12.29 31.68 -11.39
C PHE A 429 12.25 30.21 -10.95
N VAL A 430 13.40 29.57 -10.96
CA VAL A 430 13.62 28.23 -10.41
C VAL A 430 14.63 28.34 -9.28
N ASN A 431 14.23 28.04 -8.06
CA ASN A 431 15.03 28.23 -6.84
C ASN A 431 15.60 29.67 -6.72
N GLY A 432 14.80 30.69 -7.08
CA GLY A 432 15.19 32.10 -7.06
C GLY A 432 16.06 32.56 -8.22
N VAL A 433 16.46 31.67 -9.14
CA VAL A 433 17.26 32.00 -10.33
C VAL A 433 16.30 32.22 -11.51
N PRO A 434 16.46 33.30 -12.30
CA PRO A 434 15.65 33.51 -13.51
C PRO A 434 15.76 32.31 -14.46
N ALA A 435 14.63 31.88 -14.97
CA ALA A 435 14.50 30.78 -15.91
C ALA A 435 13.88 31.23 -17.23
N ASP A 436 14.36 30.63 -18.32
CA ASP A 436 13.77 30.80 -19.63
C ASP A 436 12.42 30.10 -19.73
N PHE A 437 11.45 30.73 -20.40
CA PHE A 437 10.12 30.17 -20.58
C PHE A 437 9.52 30.63 -21.91
N GLN A 438 8.53 29.84 -22.37
CA GLN A 438 7.69 30.19 -23.50
C GLN A 438 6.28 30.51 -23.01
N TYR A 439 5.67 31.55 -23.57
CA TYR A 439 4.29 31.92 -23.26
C TYR A 439 3.42 31.83 -24.50
N GLU A 440 2.45 30.98 -24.47
CA GLU A 440 1.49 30.75 -25.55
C GLU A 440 0.23 31.60 -25.31
N ARG A 441 0.13 32.74 -26.03
CA ARG A 441 -0.90 33.78 -25.80
C ARG A 441 -2.34 33.29 -25.88
N PRO A 442 -2.77 32.54 -26.93
CA PRO A 442 -4.18 32.18 -27.06
C PRO A 442 -4.70 31.40 -25.89
N VAL A 443 -3.92 30.44 -25.42
CA VAL A 443 -4.26 29.52 -24.34
C VAL A 443 -3.78 29.98 -22.97
N ARG A 444 -2.93 31.02 -22.91
CA ARG A 444 -2.28 31.51 -21.67
C ARG A 444 -1.50 30.41 -20.94
N ALA A 445 -0.78 29.59 -21.67
CA ALA A 445 0.09 28.59 -21.11
C ALA A 445 1.52 29.10 -20.99
N THR A 446 2.14 28.91 -19.83
CA THR A 446 3.57 29.12 -19.60
C THR A 446 4.26 27.78 -19.58
N ARG A 447 5.27 27.59 -20.43
CA ARG A 447 6.06 26.38 -20.56
C ARG A 447 7.51 26.67 -20.23
N LEU A 448 8.11 25.86 -19.34
CA LEU A 448 9.52 25.97 -19.01
C LEU A 448 10.10 24.58 -18.72
N GLN A 449 11.43 24.49 -18.78
CA GLN A 449 12.17 23.33 -18.38
C GLN A 449 12.81 23.55 -17.01
N VAL A 450 12.73 22.53 -16.18
CA VAL A 450 13.34 22.49 -14.84
C VAL A 450 14.41 21.42 -14.85
N THR A 451 15.65 21.79 -14.54
CA THR A 451 16.76 20.84 -14.39
C THR A 451 17.07 20.64 -12.92
N THR A 452 17.03 19.40 -12.47
CA THR A 452 17.44 19.02 -11.11
C THR A 452 18.82 18.35 -11.14
N PRO A 453 19.59 18.45 -10.04
CA PRO A 453 20.90 17.82 -9.96
C PRO A 453 20.83 16.30 -10.06
N ASP A 454 21.96 15.67 -10.40
CA ASP A 454 22.11 14.22 -10.30
C ASP A 454 22.01 13.75 -8.85
N LEU A 455 21.60 12.50 -8.66
CA LEU A 455 21.47 11.89 -7.34
C LEU A 455 22.83 11.91 -6.59
N PRO A 456 22.91 12.59 -5.43
CA PRO A 456 24.19 12.79 -4.74
C PRO A 456 24.65 11.59 -3.92
N VAL A 457 23.81 10.58 -3.75
CA VAL A 457 24.08 9.36 -2.96
C VAL A 457 24.27 8.18 -3.87
N GLN A 458 25.41 7.50 -3.73
CA GLN A 458 25.71 6.30 -4.50
C GLN A 458 25.56 5.04 -3.65
N THR A 459 25.35 3.92 -4.31
CA THR A 459 25.37 2.58 -3.70
C THR A 459 26.77 2.22 -3.23
N PHE A 460 26.88 1.59 -2.07
CA PHE A 460 28.16 1.07 -1.56
C PHE A 460 27.97 -0.27 -0.81
N ASP A 461 28.98 -1.12 -0.96
CA ASP A 461 29.05 -2.41 -0.26
C ASP A 461 29.75 -2.24 1.09
N LEU A 462 29.18 -2.85 2.13
CA LEU A 462 29.84 -3.02 3.43
C LEU A 462 30.64 -4.30 3.39
N ARG A 463 31.96 -4.20 3.20
CA ARG A 463 32.85 -5.37 2.98
C ARG A 463 33.50 -5.89 4.25
N GLU A 464 33.72 -5.01 5.22
CA GLU A 464 34.39 -5.35 6.48
C GLU A 464 33.38 -5.52 7.59
N VAL A 465 33.49 -6.62 8.33
CA VAL A 465 32.66 -6.91 9.50
C VAL A 465 33.52 -7.40 10.66
N ARG A 466 33.02 -7.25 11.88
CA ARG A 466 33.51 -7.95 13.05
C ARG A 466 32.57 -9.12 13.32
N THR A 467 33.10 -10.31 13.51
CA THR A 467 32.32 -11.53 13.62
C THR A 467 32.65 -12.28 14.91
N TRP A 468 31.61 -12.86 15.52
CA TRP A 468 31.74 -13.68 16.72
C TRP A 468 30.75 -14.84 16.65
N VAL A 469 31.21 -16.04 17.04
CA VAL A 469 30.37 -17.22 17.18
C VAL A 469 29.93 -17.34 18.63
N GLU A 470 28.64 -17.12 18.87
CA GLU A 470 28.03 -17.36 20.17
C GLU A 470 27.81 -18.86 20.38
N LYS A 471 28.12 -19.32 21.57
CA LYS A 471 27.91 -20.73 21.96
C LYS A 471 26.77 -20.79 22.97
N PHE A 472 26.01 -21.89 22.97
CA PHE A 472 25.04 -22.16 24.02
C PHE A 472 25.79 -22.47 25.30
N ASP A 473 26.08 -21.46 26.09
CA ASP A 473 26.73 -21.60 27.38
C ASP A 473 25.69 -21.97 28.47
N ALA A 474 25.88 -23.10 29.11
CA ALA A 474 25.03 -23.53 30.21
C ALA A 474 25.19 -22.70 31.49
N SER A 475 26.23 -21.88 31.58
CA SER A 475 26.55 -21.06 32.75
C SER A 475 25.91 -19.67 32.75
N SER A 476 25.42 -19.20 31.62
CA SER A 476 24.85 -17.85 31.47
C SER A 476 23.33 -17.89 31.47
N GLY A 477 22.72 -17.72 32.63
CA GLY A 477 21.26 -17.54 32.75
C GLY A 477 20.60 -18.57 33.74
N GLU A 478 19.41 -18.21 34.18
CA GLU A 478 18.63 -19.08 35.07
C GLU A 478 17.97 -20.21 34.29
N TRP A 479 18.23 -21.43 34.76
CA TRP A 479 17.51 -22.64 34.31
C TRP A 479 16.30 -22.89 35.21
N LEU A 480 15.13 -22.98 34.61
CA LEU A 480 13.90 -23.37 35.26
C LEU A 480 13.73 -24.89 35.11
N THR A 481 13.65 -25.63 36.21
CA THR A 481 13.24 -27.07 36.15
C THR A 481 11.72 -27.15 36.16
N SER A 482 11.12 -27.73 35.13
CA SER A 482 9.67 -27.81 34.93
C SER A 482 9.32 -28.97 34.02
N PRO A 483 8.12 -29.56 34.15
CA PRO A 483 7.56 -30.34 33.07
C PRO A 483 7.29 -29.44 31.84
N LEU A 484 7.10 -30.05 30.67
CA LEU A 484 6.72 -29.31 29.46
C LEU A 484 5.36 -28.64 29.66
N ARG A 485 5.30 -27.36 29.36
CA ARG A 485 4.08 -26.53 29.36
C ARG A 485 4.14 -25.51 28.22
N ALA A 486 3.08 -24.78 27.98
CA ALA A 486 3.09 -23.69 27.05
C ALA A 486 4.10 -22.61 27.49
N LEU A 487 4.79 -22.00 26.55
CA LEU A 487 5.76 -20.94 26.86
C LEU A 487 5.09 -19.70 27.45
N GLU A 488 3.85 -19.44 27.09
CA GLU A 488 3.00 -18.39 27.61
C GLU A 488 2.82 -18.51 29.14
N ASP A 489 2.75 -19.74 29.68
CA ASP A 489 2.67 -20.01 31.11
C ASP A 489 3.97 -19.64 31.86
N LEU A 490 5.07 -19.52 31.15
CA LEU A 490 6.36 -19.12 31.69
C LEU A 490 6.58 -17.59 31.64
N GLY A 491 5.60 -16.84 31.13
CA GLY A 491 5.59 -15.41 30.92
C GLY A 491 5.89 -15.01 29.47
N PRO A 492 5.70 -13.74 29.11
CA PRO A 492 5.72 -13.27 27.74
C PRO A 492 7.09 -13.50 27.07
N ILE A 493 7.08 -14.35 26.03
CA ILE A 493 8.20 -14.54 25.12
C ILE A 493 7.66 -14.34 23.71
N PRO A 494 7.61 -13.11 23.21
CA PRO A 494 7.02 -12.84 21.88
C PRO A 494 7.85 -13.45 20.76
N TYR A 495 9.16 -13.60 20.95
CA TYR A 495 10.09 -14.13 19.96
C TYR A 495 11.44 -14.46 20.59
N GLY A 496 12.27 -15.20 19.84
CA GLY A 496 13.62 -15.56 20.25
C GLY A 496 13.79 -17.06 20.37
N TYR A 497 14.73 -17.46 21.20
CA TYR A 497 15.04 -18.85 21.41
C TYR A 497 14.78 -19.27 22.84
N VAL A 498 14.28 -20.51 22.99
CA VAL A 498 14.14 -21.18 24.24
C VAL A 498 14.90 -22.49 24.16
N LYS A 499 15.85 -22.70 25.06
CA LYS A 499 16.61 -23.93 25.14
C LYS A 499 15.95 -24.87 26.14
N TYR A 500 15.67 -26.06 25.67
CA TYR A 500 15.24 -27.18 26.49
C TYR A 500 16.37 -28.17 26.62
N ARG A 501 16.61 -28.66 27.84
CA ARG A 501 17.57 -29.70 28.12
C ARG A 501 16.92 -30.75 29.01
N ALA A 502 17.11 -32.03 28.69
CA ALA A 502 16.69 -33.14 29.52
C ALA A 502 17.70 -34.28 29.50
N GLN A 503 17.76 -35.02 30.58
CA GLN A 503 18.47 -36.30 30.65
C GLN A 503 17.46 -37.44 30.64
N PHE A 504 17.77 -38.51 29.90
CA PHE A 504 16.96 -39.68 29.84
C PHE A 504 17.82 -40.94 29.77
N ALA A 505 17.31 -42.08 30.29
CA ALA A 505 17.98 -43.35 30.22
C ALA A 505 17.57 -44.06 28.92
N TYR A 506 18.54 -44.40 28.08
CA TYR A 506 18.33 -45.12 26.83
C TYR A 506 18.66 -46.60 27.02
N HIS A 507 17.72 -47.47 26.63
CA HIS A 507 17.83 -48.94 26.78
C HIS A 507 17.82 -49.67 25.44
N GLY A 508 17.97 -48.96 24.31
CA GLY A 508 17.97 -49.51 22.97
C GLY A 508 16.69 -49.26 22.17
N GLU A 509 15.86 -48.33 22.61
CA GLU A 509 14.65 -47.91 21.91
C GLU A 509 15.01 -47.25 20.55
N PRO A 510 14.33 -47.64 19.44
CA PRO A 510 14.81 -47.26 18.13
C PRO A 510 14.50 -45.80 17.77
N THR A 511 13.43 -45.23 18.29
CA THR A 511 12.86 -43.99 17.75
C THR A 511 12.55 -42.97 18.84
N MET A 512 12.77 -41.70 18.53
CA MET A 512 12.32 -40.57 19.33
C MET A 512 11.27 -39.79 18.58
N PHE A 513 10.27 -39.33 19.32
CA PHE A 513 9.13 -38.54 18.84
C PHE A 513 9.13 -37.21 19.58
N ILE A 514 9.16 -36.11 18.82
CA ILE A 514 9.06 -34.72 19.34
C ILE A 514 7.79 -34.11 18.80
N SER A 515 6.94 -33.61 19.69
CA SER A 515 5.76 -32.82 19.35
C SER A 515 5.93 -31.39 19.89
N THR A 516 5.57 -30.40 19.05
CA THR A 516 5.52 -28.98 19.40
C THR A 516 4.10 -28.45 19.28
N ARG A 517 3.75 -27.43 20.08
CA ARG A 517 2.42 -26.81 20.11
C ARG A 517 2.14 -25.98 18.85
N ALA A 518 3.20 -25.50 18.18
CA ALA A 518 3.10 -24.67 16.99
C ALA A 518 4.16 -25.08 15.95
N GLU A 519 3.97 -24.61 14.72
CA GLU A 519 4.92 -24.74 13.63
C GLU A 519 6.04 -23.69 13.75
N ASP A 520 6.86 -23.82 14.80
CA ASP A 520 8.03 -23.01 15.05
C ASP A 520 9.32 -23.80 14.79
N GLY A 521 10.42 -23.09 14.55
CA GLY A 521 11.72 -23.72 14.30
C GLY A 521 12.24 -24.48 15.50
N LYS A 522 12.90 -25.60 15.27
CA LYS A 522 13.65 -26.29 16.29
C LYS A 522 14.96 -26.87 15.77
N LYS A 523 15.99 -26.82 16.59
CA LYS A 523 17.28 -27.47 16.38
C LYS A 523 17.50 -28.48 17.48
N VAL A 524 17.71 -29.71 17.10
CA VAL A 524 17.79 -30.84 18.04
C VAL A 524 19.22 -31.36 18.08
N PHE A 525 19.72 -31.59 19.32
CA PHE A 525 21.04 -32.12 19.56
C PHE A 525 20.92 -33.27 20.57
N LEU A 526 21.62 -34.38 20.30
CA LEU A 526 21.70 -35.51 21.22
C LEU A 526 23.16 -35.79 21.54
N ASN A 527 23.49 -35.72 22.82
CA ASN A 527 24.87 -35.82 23.29
C ASN A 527 25.84 -34.88 22.60
N GLY A 528 25.36 -33.63 22.30
CA GLY A 528 26.15 -32.62 21.63
C GLY A 528 26.20 -32.73 20.10
N LYS A 529 25.63 -33.78 19.50
CA LYS A 529 25.58 -33.95 18.04
C LYS A 529 24.29 -33.38 17.48
N PHE A 530 24.40 -32.54 16.43
CA PHE A 530 23.26 -31.97 15.70
C PHE A 530 22.52 -33.06 14.90
N LEU A 531 21.19 -33.02 14.95
CA LEU A 531 20.30 -33.94 14.23
C LEU A 531 19.51 -33.17 13.16
N PRO A 532 19.98 -33.14 11.91
CA PRO A 532 19.30 -32.41 10.83
C PRO A 532 17.88 -32.88 10.57
N GLU A 533 17.65 -34.21 10.61
CA GLU A 533 16.36 -34.84 10.36
C GLU A 533 15.27 -34.46 11.38
N ALA A 534 15.67 -34.09 12.59
CA ALA A 534 14.78 -33.62 13.64
C ALA A 534 14.66 -32.07 13.70
N SER A 535 15.53 -31.38 12.98
CA SER A 535 15.70 -29.93 13.05
C SER A 535 14.95 -29.25 11.91
N ASN A 536 13.67 -28.87 12.12
CA ASN A 536 12.77 -28.27 11.15
C ASN A 536 11.61 -27.55 11.86
N THR A 537 10.63 -27.11 11.09
CA THR A 537 9.42 -26.41 11.60
C THR A 537 8.20 -27.32 11.76
N LYS A 538 8.28 -28.61 11.41
CA LYS A 538 7.13 -29.54 11.51
C LYS A 538 6.72 -29.70 12.97
N PRO A 539 5.42 -29.63 13.31
CA PRO A 539 4.94 -29.79 14.68
C PRO A 539 5.26 -31.18 15.27
N GLN A 540 5.35 -32.19 14.44
CA GLN A 540 5.68 -33.55 14.84
C GLN A 540 6.85 -34.06 14.01
N VAL A 541 7.85 -34.58 14.69
CA VAL A 541 9.00 -35.25 14.06
C VAL A 541 9.28 -36.59 14.75
N GLU A 542 9.66 -37.53 13.91
CA GLU A 542 10.06 -38.88 14.29
C GLU A 542 11.42 -39.15 13.66
N PHE A 543 12.37 -39.67 14.47
CA PHE A 543 13.71 -39.97 13.97
C PHE A 543 14.37 -41.08 14.76
N SER A 544 15.31 -41.79 14.11
CA SER A 544 16.08 -42.85 14.79
C SER A 544 17.16 -42.23 15.68
N VAL A 545 17.23 -42.71 16.93
CA VAL A 545 18.27 -42.29 17.87
C VAL A 545 19.46 -43.24 17.93
N ALA A 546 19.41 -44.38 17.24
CA ALA A 546 20.40 -45.47 17.35
C ALA A 546 21.84 -45.02 17.06
N ASN A 547 22.05 -44.07 16.14
CA ASN A 547 23.37 -43.56 15.78
C ASN A 547 23.91 -42.45 16.70
N TYR A 548 23.07 -41.96 17.62
CA TYR A 548 23.38 -40.78 18.45
C TYR A 548 23.32 -41.09 19.94
N ALA A 549 22.43 -42.01 20.34
CA ALA A 549 22.25 -42.42 21.71
C ALA A 549 23.26 -43.49 22.11
N ARG A 550 23.58 -43.53 23.39
CA ARG A 550 24.38 -44.60 24.05
C ARG A 550 23.57 -45.25 25.16
N ILE A 551 23.76 -46.52 25.38
CA ILE A 551 23.10 -47.23 26.51
C ILE A 551 23.42 -46.47 27.80
N GLY A 552 22.38 -46.23 28.61
CA GLY A 552 22.46 -45.42 29.82
C GLY A 552 22.07 -43.99 29.63
N THR A 553 22.64 -43.06 30.38
CA THR A 553 22.24 -41.65 30.41
C THR A 553 22.65 -40.90 29.14
N ASN A 554 21.69 -40.23 28.54
CA ASN A 554 21.86 -39.34 27.39
C ASN A 554 21.33 -37.93 27.69
N THR A 555 21.90 -36.95 27.04
CA THR A 555 21.45 -35.54 27.14
C THR A 555 20.84 -35.13 25.81
N LEU A 556 19.56 -34.75 25.85
CA LEU A 556 18.82 -34.15 24.75
C LEU A 556 18.75 -32.64 24.95
N GLU A 557 19.11 -31.85 23.93
CA GLU A 557 19.00 -30.42 23.92
C GLU A 557 18.20 -29.99 22.69
N ILE A 558 17.24 -29.07 22.88
CA ILE A 558 16.41 -28.55 21.80
C ILE A 558 16.43 -27.02 21.92
N ALA A 559 16.95 -26.36 20.90
CA ALA A 559 16.80 -24.93 20.72
C ALA A 559 15.51 -24.67 19.92
N TYR A 560 14.50 -24.18 20.61
CA TYR A 560 13.20 -23.87 20.04
C TYR A 560 13.19 -22.39 19.64
N GLU A 561 12.86 -22.10 18.39
CA GLU A 561 12.87 -20.79 17.80
C GLU A 561 11.46 -20.23 17.65
N LEU A 562 11.18 -19.11 18.30
CA LEU A 562 9.91 -18.41 18.27
C LEU A 562 9.92 -17.36 17.16
N PHE A 563 9.00 -17.46 16.23
CA PHE A 563 8.86 -16.51 15.11
C PHE A 563 7.73 -15.46 15.30
N GLY A 564 7.26 -15.26 16.51
CA GLY A 564 6.09 -14.44 16.79
C GLY A 564 4.80 -15.24 16.74
N SER A 565 3.67 -14.55 16.74
CA SER A 565 2.33 -15.16 16.75
C SER A 565 1.55 -14.81 15.50
N PRO A 566 0.69 -15.71 15.01
CA PRO A 566 -0.27 -15.36 13.95
C PRO A 566 -1.17 -14.23 14.42
N ASN A 567 -1.45 -13.28 13.52
CA ASN A 567 -2.32 -12.14 13.81
C ASN A 567 -3.72 -12.29 13.22
N PHE A 568 -3.98 -13.36 12.48
CA PHE A 568 -5.29 -13.73 11.94
C PHE A 568 -5.34 -15.21 11.54
N GLY A 569 -6.53 -15.71 11.22
CA GLY A 569 -6.76 -17.07 10.72
C GLY A 569 -6.95 -18.10 11.83
N GLU A 570 -7.03 -19.37 11.44
CA GLU A 570 -7.36 -20.52 12.33
C GLU A 570 -6.33 -20.76 13.44
N LYS A 571 -5.09 -20.29 13.26
CA LYS A 571 -4.01 -20.43 14.24
C LYS A 571 -3.92 -19.25 15.21
N LEU A 572 -4.89 -18.33 15.19
CA LEU A 572 -4.93 -17.21 16.13
C LEU A 572 -5.01 -17.75 17.57
N GLY A 573 -4.09 -17.29 18.42
CA GLY A 573 -4.01 -17.75 19.82
C GLY A 573 -3.33 -19.13 20.00
N GLU A 574 -2.64 -19.66 18.97
CA GLU A 574 -1.85 -20.90 19.15
C GLU A 574 -0.82 -20.74 20.26
N LEU A 575 -0.72 -21.75 21.12
CA LEU A 575 0.29 -21.81 22.18
C LEU A 575 1.63 -22.27 21.62
N LYS A 576 2.73 -21.89 22.28
CA LYS A 576 4.10 -22.14 21.85
C LYS A 576 4.84 -23.13 22.75
N GLY A 577 5.92 -23.72 22.21
CA GLY A 577 6.83 -24.58 22.94
C GLY A 577 6.68 -26.05 22.63
N LEU A 578 7.48 -26.88 23.33
CA LEU A 578 7.38 -28.32 23.24
C LEU A 578 6.10 -28.82 23.93
N GLU A 579 5.42 -29.76 23.29
CA GLU A 579 4.23 -30.40 23.82
C GLU A 579 4.59 -31.74 24.50
N SER A 580 5.34 -32.58 23.79
CA SER A 580 5.81 -33.84 24.32
C SER A 580 7.10 -34.29 23.64
N VAL A 581 7.91 -35.05 24.39
CA VAL A 581 9.05 -35.77 23.84
C VAL A 581 8.98 -37.21 24.40
N ARG A 582 8.95 -38.17 23.48
CA ARG A 582 8.85 -39.60 23.83
C ARG A 582 9.89 -40.42 23.07
N TYR A 583 10.26 -41.57 23.62
CA TYR A 583 11.16 -42.53 22.95
C TYR A 583 10.64 -43.95 23.12
N GLY A 584 10.72 -44.73 22.08
CA GLY A 584 10.15 -46.09 22.09
C GLY A 584 9.86 -46.63 20.70
N ALA A 585 8.97 -47.62 20.62
CA ALA A 585 8.54 -48.23 19.37
C ALA A 585 7.53 -47.37 18.61
N ASP A 586 6.68 -46.61 19.32
CA ASP A 586 5.68 -45.70 18.76
C ASP A 586 5.42 -44.51 19.70
N ALA A 587 4.82 -43.44 19.12
CA ALA A 587 4.58 -42.20 19.83
C ALA A 587 3.58 -42.29 21.00
N LYS A 588 2.69 -43.29 21.01
CA LYS A 588 1.65 -43.43 22.06
C LYS A 588 2.15 -44.19 23.25
N SER A 589 2.87 -45.30 23.03
CA SER A 589 3.37 -46.19 24.07
C SER A 589 4.79 -45.87 24.56
N GLY A 590 5.52 -45.02 23.83
CA GLY A 590 6.88 -44.62 24.16
C GLY A 590 6.99 -43.95 25.54
N ALA A 591 8.13 -44.12 26.21
CA ALA A 591 8.44 -43.50 27.50
C ALA A 591 8.54 -41.96 27.32
N ALA A 592 7.88 -41.20 28.18
CA ALA A 592 7.93 -39.75 28.17
C ALA A 592 9.17 -39.23 28.91
N ILE A 593 9.77 -38.17 28.40
CA ILE A 593 10.75 -37.37 29.14
C ILE A 593 9.98 -36.26 29.87
N GLU A 594 9.85 -36.41 31.21
CA GLU A 594 8.95 -35.57 32.01
C GLU A 594 9.63 -34.35 32.64
N SER A 595 10.92 -34.46 32.94
CA SER A 595 11.66 -33.39 33.64
C SER A 595 12.59 -32.67 32.68
N TRP A 596 12.40 -31.35 32.56
CA TRP A 596 13.14 -30.47 31.66
C TRP A 596 13.78 -29.32 32.42
N GLN A 597 14.95 -28.96 31.99
CA GLN A 597 15.56 -27.66 32.25
C GLN A 597 15.25 -26.74 31.09
N ILE A 598 14.64 -25.59 31.36
CA ILE A 598 14.20 -24.62 30.36
C ILE A 598 14.96 -23.32 30.60
N GLN A 599 15.63 -22.82 29.57
CA GLN A 599 16.35 -21.57 29.61
C GLN A 599 15.81 -20.64 28.51
N ARG A 600 15.38 -19.46 28.90
CA ARG A 600 15.00 -18.43 27.95
C ARG A 600 16.25 -17.71 27.49
N PHE A 601 16.33 -17.46 26.20
CA PHE A 601 17.36 -16.63 25.59
C PHE A 601 16.82 -15.26 25.14
N PRO A 602 16.21 -14.44 26.00
CA PRO A 602 15.95 -13.06 25.65
C PRO A 602 17.26 -12.26 25.57
N ALA A 603 18.31 -12.73 26.24
CA ALA A 603 19.60 -12.03 26.31
C ALA A 603 20.39 -12.06 24.98
N ALA A 604 20.31 -13.14 24.20
CA ALA A 604 20.93 -13.20 22.88
C ALA A 604 20.25 -12.24 21.88
N MET A 605 18.97 -11.94 22.11
CA MET A 605 18.14 -11.08 21.23
C MET A 605 18.03 -9.64 21.72
N ARG A 606 18.25 -9.41 23.02
CA ARG A 606 18.26 -8.08 23.68
C ARG A 606 19.58 -7.80 24.39
N GLY A 607 20.58 -8.67 24.19
CA GLY A 607 21.85 -8.59 24.88
C GLY A 607 22.70 -7.41 24.41
N ARG A 608 23.79 -7.20 25.14
CA ARG A 608 24.77 -6.12 24.84
C ARG A 608 25.29 -6.17 23.41
N GLY A 609 25.23 -7.32 22.70
CA GLY A 609 25.69 -7.47 21.33
C GLY A 609 24.95 -6.63 20.30
N ILE A 610 23.68 -6.25 20.55
CA ILE A 610 22.91 -5.36 19.67
C ILE A 610 23.11 -3.87 20.01
N ASP A 611 23.57 -3.56 21.22
CA ASP A 611 23.86 -2.21 21.65
C ASP A 611 24.98 -1.60 20.77
N PRO A 612 24.76 -0.46 20.09
CA PRO A 612 25.77 0.17 19.25
C PRO A 612 27.05 0.56 20.00
N ASP A 613 26.95 0.86 21.29
CA ASP A 613 28.10 1.23 22.13
C ASP A 613 28.83 0.00 22.73
N PHE A 614 28.34 -1.22 22.49
CA PHE A 614 29.01 -2.44 22.94
C PHE A 614 30.35 -2.64 22.22
N SER A 615 31.42 -2.82 22.98
CA SER A 615 32.75 -3.04 22.42
C SER A 615 32.88 -4.42 21.75
N VAL A 616 33.14 -4.42 20.45
CA VAL A 616 33.41 -5.62 19.64
C VAL A 616 34.94 -5.89 19.50
N GLY A 617 35.78 -5.35 20.36
CA GLY A 617 37.20 -5.49 20.27
C GLY A 617 37.74 -6.94 20.33
N ARG A 618 36.95 -7.85 20.91
CA ARG A 618 37.25 -9.30 20.98
C ARG A 618 36.68 -10.10 19.80
N TRP A 619 35.88 -9.48 18.94
CA TRP A 619 35.34 -10.14 17.76
C TRP A 619 36.42 -10.24 16.68
N GLN A 620 36.42 -11.33 15.94
CA GLN A 620 37.39 -11.55 14.87
C GLN A 620 37.07 -10.66 13.66
N PRO A 621 38.10 -10.13 13.00
CA PRO A 621 37.90 -9.51 11.68
C PRO A 621 37.36 -10.53 10.70
N GLY A 622 36.41 -10.09 9.87
CA GLY A 622 35.79 -10.87 8.81
C GLY A 622 35.49 -10.02 7.60
N SER A 623 35.20 -10.65 6.48
CA SER A 623 34.78 -10.00 5.24
C SER A 623 33.51 -10.64 4.71
N ILE A 624 32.70 -9.85 4.04
CA ILE A 624 31.51 -10.36 3.33
C ILE A 624 31.98 -11.29 2.20
N GLY A 625 31.34 -12.47 2.10
CA GLY A 625 31.76 -13.53 1.17
C GLY A 625 33.04 -14.28 1.57
N GLY A 626 33.61 -13.97 2.73
CA GLY A 626 34.82 -14.63 3.23
C GLY A 626 34.56 -16.03 3.85
N VAL A 627 35.66 -16.70 4.19
CA VAL A 627 35.64 -18.04 4.80
C VAL A 627 35.03 -17.99 6.20
N ALA A 628 34.19 -18.99 6.53
CA ALA A 628 33.62 -19.15 7.86
C ALA A 628 34.67 -19.23 8.95
N LEU A 629 34.32 -18.63 10.10
CA LEU A 629 35.08 -18.90 11.33
C LEU A 629 34.90 -20.35 11.73
N SER A 630 36.00 -21.10 11.93
CA SER A 630 35.91 -22.45 12.50
C SER A 630 35.50 -22.34 13.96
N ALA A 631 34.46 -23.05 14.35
CA ALA A 631 34.10 -23.16 15.75
C ALA A 631 34.97 -24.23 16.43
N ASP A 632 35.55 -23.89 17.57
CA ASP A 632 36.14 -24.83 18.49
C ASP A 632 34.99 -25.67 19.09
N THR A 633 35.08 -26.99 19.00
CA THR A 633 33.92 -27.91 18.98
C THR A 633 33.38 -28.35 20.36
N GLU A 634 33.86 -27.80 21.46
CA GLU A 634 33.43 -28.25 22.80
C GLU A 634 32.04 -27.75 23.27
N LEU A 635 31.55 -26.64 22.73
CA LEU A 635 30.25 -26.06 23.07
C LEU A 635 29.40 -25.90 21.82
N LEU A 636 28.09 -26.19 21.91
CA LEU A 636 27.15 -26.07 20.80
C LEU A 636 27.07 -24.60 20.34
N PRO A 637 27.34 -24.28 19.06
CA PRO A 637 27.15 -22.96 18.55
C PRO A 637 25.67 -22.57 18.49
N ALA A 638 25.36 -21.33 18.83
CA ALA A 638 24.00 -20.78 18.81
C ALA A 638 23.77 -19.87 17.62
N PHE A 639 24.67 -18.90 17.45
CA PHE A 639 24.56 -17.84 16.44
C PHE A 639 25.93 -17.44 15.93
N THR A 640 25.92 -16.92 14.68
CA THR A 640 27.04 -16.12 14.18
C THR A 640 26.62 -14.66 14.19
N TRP A 641 27.29 -13.87 15.00
CA TRP A 641 27.11 -12.43 15.07
C TRP A 641 28.06 -11.73 14.13
N SER A 642 27.58 -10.76 13.39
CA SER A 642 28.40 -9.89 12.56
C SER A 642 28.00 -8.44 12.78
N ARG A 643 29.00 -7.54 12.81
CA ARG A 643 28.79 -6.11 12.97
C ARG A 643 29.57 -5.36 11.91
N ALA A 644 28.86 -4.47 11.19
CA ALA A 644 29.42 -3.51 10.27
C ALA A 644 29.16 -2.09 10.76
N GLU A 645 30.08 -1.18 10.48
CA GLU A 645 29.92 0.25 10.75
C GLU A 645 30.00 1.04 9.45
N PHE A 646 29.11 2.00 9.28
CA PHE A 646 29.11 2.87 8.12
C PHE A 646 28.72 4.30 8.48
N ALA A 647 29.18 5.27 7.69
CA ALA A 647 28.70 6.62 7.79
C ALA A 647 27.43 6.74 6.93
N PRO A 648 26.29 7.17 7.49
CA PRO A 648 25.09 7.32 6.68
C PRO A 648 25.33 8.37 5.60
N PRO A 649 24.89 8.11 4.35
CA PRO A 649 24.92 9.13 3.33
C PRO A 649 24.04 10.31 3.78
N LYS A 650 24.60 11.51 3.79
CA LYS A 650 23.83 12.71 4.10
C LYS A 650 23.16 13.22 2.83
N ALA A 651 21.85 13.30 2.85
CA ALA A 651 21.11 14.01 1.82
C ALA A 651 21.47 15.51 1.91
N PRO A 652 21.95 16.15 0.81
CA PRO A 652 22.10 17.59 0.77
C PRO A 652 20.75 18.30 0.95
N ALA A 653 20.82 19.61 1.23
CA ALA A 653 19.60 20.41 1.35
C ALA A 653 18.73 20.32 0.08
N GLY A 654 17.44 20.16 0.26
CA GLY A 654 16.47 20.00 -0.81
C GLY A 654 16.25 18.54 -1.26
N TRP A 655 17.08 17.60 -0.85
CA TRP A 655 16.92 16.19 -1.21
C TRP A 655 16.15 15.40 -0.16
N THR A 656 15.27 14.53 -0.65
CA THR A 656 14.67 13.41 0.09
C THR A 656 15.16 12.12 -0.55
N ILE A 657 15.96 11.34 0.20
CA ILE A 657 16.63 10.13 -0.33
C ILE A 657 16.38 8.96 0.62
N PRO A 658 15.32 8.18 0.40
CA PRO A 658 15.09 6.98 1.19
C PRO A 658 16.16 5.93 0.89
N LEU A 659 16.64 5.23 1.91
CA LEU A 659 17.71 4.24 1.82
C LEU A 659 17.19 2.83 2.07
N LYS A 660 17.85 1.85 1.48
CA LYS A 660 17.64 0.43 1.72
C LYS A 660 18.94 -0.32 2.00
N LEU A 661 18.80 -1.37 2.78
CA LEU A 661 19.80 -2.40 2.97
C LEU A 661 19.43 -3.60 2.09
N THR A 662 20.27 -3.94 1.11
CA THR A 662 20.17 -5.22 0.41
C THR A 662 21.01 -6.25 1.17
N PHE A 663 20.33 -7.31 1.62
CA PHE A 663 20.94 -8.36 2.44
C PHE A 663 20.66 -9.75 1.87
N GLU A 664 21.71 -10.56 1.74
CA GLU A 664 21.60 -11.98 1.40
C GLU A 664 22.60 -12.80 2.23
N ALA A 665 22.14 -13.91 2.74
CA ALA A 665 22.93 -14.89 3.49
C ALA A 665 22.53 -16.32 3.15
N ASP A 666 23.30 -17.28 3.64
CA ASP A 666 22.97 -18.72 3.49
C ASP A 666 22.17 -19.28 4.68
N ARG A 667 21.86 -18.43 5.65
CA ARG A 667 21.08 -18.74 6.86
C ARG A 667 20.08 -17.62 7.12
N ASP A 668 19.03 -17.95 7.85
CA ASP A 668 18.09 -16.97 8.38
C ASP A 668 18.81 -16.01 9.32
N ALA A 669 18.39 -14.75 9.30
CA ALA A 669 19.06 -13.71 10.05
C ALA A 669 18.10 -12.71 10.69
N LEU A 670 18.54 -12.14 11.80
CA LEU A 670 17.95 -10.96 12.42
C LEU A 670 18.85 -9.76 12.15
N LEU A 671 18.27 -8.67 11.74
CA LEU A 671 18.96 -7.44 11.36
C LEU A 671 18.62 -6.34 12.37
N TYR A 672 19.64 -5.64 12.86
CA TYR A 672 19.50 -4.53 13.79
C TYR A 672 20.31 -3.31 13.30
N LEU A 673 19.67 -2.15 13.33
CA LEU A 673 20.30 -0.88 13.02
C LEU A 673 20.33 -0.02 14.29
N ASN A 674 21.53 0.32 14.77
CA ASN A 674 21.74 1.11 15.99
C ASN A 674 20.98 0.56 17.21
N GLY A 675 20.99 -0.77 17.36
CA GLY A 675 20.32 -1.47 18.44
C GLY A 675 18.80 -1.66 18.28
N LYS A 676 18.20 -1.08 17.24
CA LYS A 676 16.78 -1.25 16.92
C LYS A 676 16.60 -2.38 15.93
N PHE A 677 15.59 -3.23 16.15
CA PHE A 677 15.28 -4.31 15.24
C PHE A 677 14.82 -3.77 13.89
N LEU A 678 15.54 -4.11 12.83
CA LEU A 678 15.25 -3.68 11.47
C LEU A 678 14.36 -4.69 10.75
N GLY A 679 14.61 -5.98 10.93
CA GLY A 679 13.81 -7.00 10.27
C GLY A 679 14.40 -8.40 10.32
N ARG A 680 13.66 -9.33 9.71
CA ARG A 680 14.03 -10.74 9.56
C ARG A 680 14.34 -11.05 8.10
N TYR A 681 15.49 -11.62 7.86
CA TYR A 681 15.80 -12.27 6.60
C TYR A 681 15.56 -13.77 6.74
N VAL A 682 14.77 -14.35 5.85
CA VAL A 682 14.51 -15.79 5.80
C VAL A 682 14.94 -16.32 4.43
N THR A 683 15.71 -17.38 4.42
CA THR A 683 16.34 -17.92 3.20
C THR A 683 15.37 -18.36 2.12
N VAL A 684 14.14 -18.70 2.48
CA VAL A 684 13.09 -19.00 1.50
C VAL A 684 12.57 -17.76 0.76
N GLY A 685 13.02 -16.56 1.15
CA GLY A 685 12.60 -15.30 0.53
C GLY A 685 11.18 -14.88 0.89
N PRO A 686 10.61 -13.94 0.14
CA PRO A 686 11.17 -13.28 -1.05
C PRO A 686 12.01 -12.02 -0.75
N GLN A 687 11.99 -11.50 0.51
CA GLN A 687 12.57 -10.20 0.84
C GLN A 687 14.10 -10.25 0.91
N LYS A 688 14.73 -9.32 0.19
CA LYS A 688 16.18 -9.06 0.25
C LYS A 688 16.50 -7.60 0.57
N ASP A 689 15.60 -6.68 0.20
CA ASP A 689 15.73 -5.26 0.45
C ASP A 689 14.93 -4.88 1.70
N PHE A 690 15.58 -4.18 2.62
CA PHE A 690 15.01 -3.69 3.87
C PHE A 690 15.09 -2.19 3.90
N PHE A 691 13.95 -1.52 4.06
CA PHE A 691 13.90 -0.07 4.23
C PHE A 691 14.69 0.34 5.47
N LEU A 692 15.51 1.38 5.37
CA LEU A 692 16.24 1.97 6.48
C LEU A 692 15.50 3.22 6.97
N PRO A 693 14.69 3.11 8.05
CA PRO A 693 13.94 4.25 8.54
C PRO A 693 14.85 5.38 9.03
N GLU A 694 14.61 6.60 8.59
CA GLU A 694 15.43 7.77 8.98
C GLU A 694 15.56 7.93 10.51
N PRO A 695 14.51 7.65 11.35
CA PRO A 695 14.65 7.70 12.81
C PRO A 695 15.59 6.64 13.40
N TYR A 696 16.01 5.65 12.61
CA TYR A 696 16.97 4.63 13.03
C TYR A 696 18.41 5.02 12.71
N LEU A 697 18.61 5.95 11.79
CA LEU A 697 19.93 6.46 11.39
C LEU A 697 20.43 7.51 12.39
N VAL A 698 21.76 7.57 12.55
CA VAL A 698 22.40 8.55 13.46
C VAL A 698 22.58 9.89 12.76
N THR A 699 22.06 10.96 13.37
CA THR A 699 22.13 12.32 12.80
C THR A 699 23.39 13.10 13.18
N THR A 700 24.20 12.62 14.11
CA THR A 700 25.22 13.42 14.83
C THR A 700 26.67 13.00 14.57
N GLY A 701 27.08 12.77 13.32
CA GLY A 701 28.49 12.57 12.99
C GLY A 701 29.15 11.27 13.51
N LYS A 702 28.40 10.44 14.24
CA LYS A 702 28.78 9.06 14.58
C LYS A 702 28.51 8.14 13.39
N LYS A 703 29.11 6.96 13.37
CA LYS A 703 28.78 5.91 12.42
C LYS A 703 27.52 5.18 12.86
N ASP A 704 26.72 4.74 11.89
CA ASP A 704 25.67 3.77 12.11
C ASP A 704 26.27 2.38 12.31
N VAL A 705 25.61 1.60 13.15
CA VAL A 705 26.04 0.24 13.50
C VAL A 705 24.97 -0.75 13.04
N LEU A 706 25.31 -1.56 12.05
CA LEU A 706 24.49 -2.68 11.60
C LEU A 706 24.95 -3.96 12.29
N THR A 707 24.07 -4.56 13.09
CA THR A 707 24.31 -5.84 13.74
C THR A 707 23.44 -6.92 13.11
N ILE A 708 24.07 -8.03 12.73
CA ILE A 708 23.45 -9.16 12.04
C ILE A 708 23.64 -10.40 12.89
N VAL A 709 22.56 -11.13 13.18
CA VAL A 709 22.56 -12.37 13.94
C VAL A 709 22.08 -13.49 13.04
N LEU A 710 23.01 -14.29 12.54
CA LEU A 710 22.74 -15.44 11.67
C LEU A 710 22.47 -16.68 12.48
N ALA A 711 21.47 -17.45 12.07
CA ALA A 711 21.24 -18.77 12.63
C ALA A 711 22.45 -19.69 12.40
N TYR A 712 22.83 -20.44 13.42
CA TYR A 712 23.90 -21.44 13.35
C TYR A 712 23.28 -22.86 13.31
N THR A 713 23.83 -23.72 12.47
CA THR A 713 23.47 -25.14 12.44
C THR A 713 24.67 -26.01 12.81
N ASP A 714 25.23 -26.73 11.86
CA ASP A 714 26.49 -27.47 11.93
C ASP A 714 27.72 -26.63 11.55
N GLN A 715 27.49 -25.51 10.87
CA GLN A 715 28.48 -24.59 10.35
C GLN A 715 28.06 -23.14 10.61
N PRO A 716 29.02 -22.20 10.75
CA PRO A 716 28.70 -20.77 10.80
C PRO A 716 27.94 -20.33 9.56
N GLY A 717 27.03 -19.35 9.72
CA GLY A 717 26.36 -18.71 8.60
C GLY A 717 27.26 -17.71 7.86
N HIS A 718 27.02 -17.55 6.56
CA HIS A 718 27.76 -16.64 5.68
C HIS A 718 26.88 -15.55 5.12
N ILE A 719 27.32 -14.31 5.20
CA ILE A 719 26.70 -13.18 4.51
C ILE A 719 27.29 -13.11 3.10
N ARG A 720 26.41 -13.11 2.09
CA ARG A 720 26.77 -13.02 0.68
C ARG A 720 26.74 -11.59 0.17
N THR A 721 25.73 -10.84 0.56
CA THR A 721 25.51 -9.45 0.14
C THR A 721 25.19 -8.60 1.37
N LEU A 722 25.86 -7.46 1.47
CA LEU A 722 25.59 -6.44 2.48
C LEU A 722 25.84 -5.08 1.83
N ARG A 723 24.76 -4.45 1.34
CA ARG A 723 24.83 -3.26 0.50
C ARG A 723 23.84 -2.22 0.96
N ILE A 724 24.25 -0.96 0.97
CA ILE A 724 23.36 0.18 1.18
C ILE A 724 23.22 0.95 -0.13
N SER A 725 22.00 1.26 -0.50
CA SER A 725 21.67 2.00 -1.72
C SER A 725 20.46 2.91 -1.50
N PRO A 726 20.33 4.00 -2.26
CA PRO A 726 19.10 4.75 -2.34
C PRO A 726 18.00 3.94 -3.06
N TYR A 727 16.75 4.25 -2.76
CA TYR A 727 15.63 3.97 -3.67
C TYR A 727 15.63 5.07 -4.73
N GLU A 728 16.36 4.84 -5.84
CA GLU A 728 16.56 5.86 -6.88
C GLU A 728 15.24 6.36 -7.47
N GLU A 729 14.27 5.47 -7.62
CA GLU A 729 12.93 5.76 -8.13
C GLU A 729 12.07 6.64 -7.21
N TYR A 730 12.49 6.86 -5.97
CA TYR A 730 11.81 7.68 -4.97
C TYR A 730 12.69 8.80 -4.40
N ALA A 731 13.91 8.93 -4.90
CA ALA A 731 14.81 9.99 -4.50
C ALA A 731 14.45 11.30 -5.22
N THR A 732 14.03 12.32 -4.49
CA THR A 732 13.53 13.57 -5.06
C THR A 732 14.27 14.79 -4.57
N HIS A 733 14.31 15.80 -5.43
CA HIS A 733 14.84 17.13 -5.11
C HIS A 733 13.73 18.17 -5.11
N ARG A 734 13.57 18.85 -3.98
CA ARG A 734 12.62 19.95 -3.83
C ARG A 734 13.07 21.16 -4.61
N THR A 735 12.19 21.66 -5.46
CA THR A 735 12.46 22.81 -6.33
C THR A 735 11.28 23.77 -6.26
N ARG A 736 11.57 25.02 -5.92
CA ARG A 736 10.58 26.10 -5.96
C ARG A 736 10.54 26.72 -7.33
N VAL A 737 9.35 26.79 -7.92
CA VAL A 737 9.09 27.51 -9.18
C VAL A 737 8.19 28.70 -8.89
N GLU A 738 8.62 29.88 -9.32
CA GLU A 738 7.89 31.14 -9.12
C GLU A 738 7.54 31.77 -10.46
N PHE A 739 6.36 32.35 -10.51
CA PHE A 739 5.83 33.12 -11.65
C PHE A 739 5.50 34.54 -11.18
N ALA A 740 5.94 35.55 -11.93
CA ALA A 740 5.64 36.94 -11.66
C ALA A 740 5.10 37.62 -12.93
N TRP A 741 4.08 38.49 -12.78
CA TRP A 741 3.43 39.21 -13.88
C TRP A 741 3.21 40.70 -13.59
#